data_4c1f160c59d8797d18e5d8f11fb8a655
#
_entry.id   4c1f160c59d8797d18e5d8f11fb8a655
#
_cell.length_a   1.000
_cell.length_b   1.000
_cell.length_c   1.000
_cell.angle_alpha   90.00
_cell.angle_beta   90.00
_cell.angle_gamma   90.00
#
_symmetry.space_group_name_H-M   'P 1'
#
loop_
_entity.id
_entity.type
_entity.pdbx_description
1 polymer ?
#
loop_
_entity_poly.entity_id
_entity_poly.type
_entity_poly.pdbx_seq_one_letter_code
_entity_poly.pdbx_strand_id
1 'polypeptide(L)'
;MKKIHLICNAHIDPIWQWDWQEGASAVLSTFQSAVNLAEKHDYIFCHNEVTVYKYVEEYAPELFSKIQELVKKGKWHIMGGWYLQPDCNMPSGESFVRQILEAKRYFLEKFQVHPTTAINFDPFGHTVGLVQIMKKCGQDSYIFTRPYGSQLDLDDDLFYWEGLDGSKIKALRAHGYNSPLGNSREVIERRANDDEHETCLVLWGVGNHGGGPSDKDLTDITDLIKTSKNEYLHSTPEKYFYEVEPTYSFDKSLRISMPGCYTSMYRVKKKHALLENELFFTEKILTTAYNKGLLKEYPEEKIHEITEDLLNTEFHDVLPGSSIQCGEDNGLKLLDHGLLEAERLKTRAIFALSSVKEVSHPGEYPVFVFNPHPYKLVDTVECEFMLQDQNWSDEIYSKLTVFDEDGNEVKYQVIKEESNLNLDWRKRIAFEAELKPLELNRFSVFVEFQKIKDKEKNKRLIFKNDRKYVEIDENTGLLKKYSIDGIDYIKDGFQLVALEDNSDPWGMSDEQQKRMGRDEKAFTLSKTPSGVFKNMKSIQVIEDGDIFLGVEAFFELENTRATIKYKIYKLNDDIDIDVTLFMGDIDKILKLKVPVLTNGKLIGQTAFGTEELFTDARENVALRFIAIDNNNKSLALINNGTYGSHFENNALYISLVRGVTYCAHPINDRQLIPSDRFTKKIDQGENSFSFRLTVTDTNKLERKAQEFTQKSFALNLFPVPSSNKEQDFSVSLGDDTISLVTMKKADGKNATIFHLLNNSNDEIKTSISVNSTTLPLNFGKYEVKTVVYENGELREEKMMII
;
A
#
# COMPACT_ATOMS: atom_id res chain seq x y z
N MET A 1 34.65 10.18 -30.40
CA MET A 1 35.13 10.63 -29.05
C MET A 1 33.92 10.71 -28.16
N LYS A 2 33.83 9.82 -27.19
CA LYS A 2 32.69 9.79 -26.30
C LYS A 2 32.78 10.87 -25.22
N LYS A 3 31.62 11.37 -24.76
CA LYS A 3 31.46 12.25 -23.61
C LYS A 3 30.86 11.44 -22.45
N ILE A 4 31.53 11.39 -21.32
CA ILE A 4 31.16 10.55 -20.18
C ILE A 4 30.90 11.41 -18.94
N HIS A 5 29.63 11.45 -18.53
CA HIS A 5 29.18 12.10 -17.31
C HIS A 5 29.43 11.17 -16.11
N LEU A 6 30.35 11.56 -15.23
CA LEU A 6 30.70 10.81 -14.03
C LEU A 6 29.85 11.27 -12.85
N ILE A 7 28.99 10.42 -12.34
CA ILE A 7 28.13 10.67 -11.18
C ILE A 7 28.70 9.94 -9.97
N CYS A 8 29.43 10.69 -9.14
CA CYS A 8 29.99 10.17 -7.90
C CYS A 8 28.89 10.06 -6.85
N ASN A 9 28.64 8.86 -6.35
CA ASN A 9 27.59 8.65 -5.36
C ASN A 9 27.99 7.60 -4.30
N ALA A 10 27.15 7.47 -3.29
CA ALA A 10 27.10 6.34 -2.39
C ALA A 10 25.64 5.95 -2.24
N HIS A 11 25.23 4.81 -2.82
CA HIS A 11 23.95 4.23 -2.46
C HIS A 11 24.08 3.69 -1.05
N ILE A 12 23.28 4.15 -0.10
CA ILE A 12 23.36 3.72 1.30
C ILE A 12 22.00 3.20 1.72
N ASP A 13 21.97 1.96 2.16
CA ASP A 13 20.79 1.36 2.77
C ASP A 13 20.75 1.76 4.25
N PRO A 14 19.80 2.58 4.71
CA PRO A 14 19.73 2.95 6.12
C PRO A 14 19.43 1.75 7.02
N ILE A 15 18.84 0.69 6.47
CA ILE A 15 18.53 -0.58 7.15
C ILE A 15 18.46 -1.70 6.10
N TRP A 16 19.20 -2.79 6.30
CA TRP A 16 19.16 -3.97 5.43
C TRP A 16 19.69 -5.22 6.15
N GLN A 17 21.01 -5.54 6.01
CA GLN A 17 21.71 -6.58 6.78
C GLN A 17 22.21 -6.07 8.13
N TRP A 18 21.87 -4.86 8.46
CA TRP A 18 22.17 -4.12 9.67
C TRP A 18 20.98 -3.31 10.12
N ASP A 19 21.01 -2.88 11.39
CA ASP A 19 19.99 -2.02 11.98
C ASP A 19 20.22 -0.54 11.60
N TRP A 20 19.19 0.28 11.73
CA TRP A 20 19.21 1.70 11.37
C TRP A 20 20.29 2.52 12.09
N GLN A 21 20.68 2.15 13.34
CA GLN A 21 21.75 2.83 14.06
C GLN A 21 23.11 2.64 13.38
N GLU A 22 23.38 1.43 12.86
CA GLU A 22 24.57 1.16 12.07
C GLU A 22 24.49 1.87 10.72
N GLY A 23 23.33 1.87 10.07
CA GLY A 23 23.07 2.65 8.86
C GLY A 23 23.32 4.15 9.05
N ALA A 24 22.82 4.74 10.13
CA ALA A 24 23.08 6.14 10.47
C ALA A 24 24.58 6.41 10.66
N SER A 25 25.30 5.51 11.36
CA SER A 25 26.76 5.61 11.52
C SER A 25 27.49 5.56 10.18
N ALA A 26 27.06 4.68 9.27
CA ALA A 26 27.63 4.56 7.92
C ALA A 26 27.38 5.85 7.09
N VAL A 27 26.20 6.44 7.20
CA VAL A 27 25.87 7.74 6.59
C VAL A 27 26.80 8.83 7.08
N LEU A 28 26.94 9.00 8.41
CA LEU A 28 27.80 10.03 8.99
C LEU A 28 29.25 9.88 8.53
N SER A 29 29.78 8.66 8.54
CA SER A 29 31.15 8.36 8.10
C SER A 29 31.37 8.66 6.62
N THR A 30 30.42 8.25 5.77
CA THR A 30 30.46 8.46 4.31
C THR A 30 30.42 9.94 3.99
N PHE A 31 29.49 10.69 4.60
CA PHE A 31 29.33 12.13 4.34
C PHE A 31 30.52 12.93 4.86
N GLN A 32 31.06 12.57 6.04
CA GLN A 32 32.29 13.20 6.55
C GLN A 32 33.47 12.95 5.62
N SER A 33 33.62 11.74 5.11
CA SER A 33 34.65 11.38 4.12
C SER A 33 34.51 12.20 2.84
N ALA A 34 33.29 12.26 2.29
CA ALA A 34 33.00 13.04 1.08
C ALA A 34 33.29 14.54 1.25
N VAL A 35 32.93 15.14 2.41
CA VAL A 35 33.25 16.53 2.73
C VAL A 35 34.77 16.75 2.80
N ASN A 36 35.52 15.88 3.49
CA ASN A 36 36.97 15.99 3.61
C ASN A 36 37.68 15.86 2.24
N LEU A 37 37.15 15.01 1.37
CA LEU A 37 37.67 14.83 0.02
C LEU A 37 37.39 16.04 -0.89
N ALA A 38 36.24 16.72 -0.70
CA ALA A 38 35.91 17.95 -1.44
C ALA A 38 36.82 19.14 -1.15
N GLU A 39 37.61 19.09 -0.05
CA GLU A 39 38.66 20.04 0.24
C GLU A 39 39.92 19.81 -0.59
N LYS A 40 40.19 18.56 -1.00
CA LYS A 40 41.41 18.11 -1.69
C LYS A 40 41.25 17.95 -3.20
N HIS A 41 40.06 17.52 -3.62
CA HIS A 41 39.77 17.20 -5.00
C HIS A 41 38.66 18.09 -5.56
N ASP A 42 38.71 18.32 -6.85
CA ASP A 42 37.64 19.04 -7.58
C ASP A 42 36.70 18.01 -8.20
N TYR A 43 35.61 17.71 -7.49
CA TYR A 43 34.59 16.76 -7.91
C TYR A 43 33.22 17.16 -7.37
N ILE A 44 32.17 16.50 -7.84
CA ILE A 44 30.80 16.66 -7.37
C ILE A 44 30.37 15.37 -6.70
N PHE A 45 30.04 15.41 -5.41
CA PHE A 45 29.40 14.29 -4.75
C PHE A 45 27.89 14.43 -4.90
N CYS A 46 27.22 13.36 -5.38
CA CYS A 46 25.79 13.33 -5.64
C CYS A 46 25.11 12.37 -4.66
N HIS A 47 24.13 12.82 -3.92
CA HIS A 47 23.39 11.94 -3.01
C HIS A 47 21.93 12.35 -2.93
N ASN A 48 21.05 11.37 -2.73
CA ASN A 48 19.60 11.47 -2.62
C ASN A 48 19.13 11.13 -1.19
N GLU A 49 17.80 11.10 -0.97
CA GLU A 49 17.12 10.59 0.23
C GLU A 49 17.15 11.46 1.46
N VAL A 50 15.97 11.98 1.82
CA VAL A 50 15.80 12.87 2.97
C VAL A 50 16.21 12.19 4.28
N THR A 51 15.83 10.93 4.49
CA THR A 51 16.09 10.22 5.75
C THR A 51 17.55 10.24 6.14
N VAL A 52 18.48 10.04 5.19
CA VAL A 52 19.92 10.06 5.49
C VAL A 52 20.43 11.48 5.80
N TYR A 53 19.87 12.53 5.16
CA TYR A 53 20.18 13.93 5.53
C TYR A 53 19.65 14.30 6.91
N LYS A 54 18.47 13.78 7.30
CA LYS A 54 17.92 13.97 8.67
C LYS A 54 18.84 13.38 9.73
N TYR A 55 19.45 12.20 9.48
CA TYR A 55 20.48 11.66 10.40
C TYR A 55 21.67 12.61 10.57
N VAL A 56 22.12 13.22 9.48
CA VAL A 56 23.25 14.17 9.56
C VAL A 56 22.84 15.47 10.25
N GLU A 57 21.65 15.98 9.97
CA GLU A 57 21.10 17.18 10.62
C GLU A 57 21.00 17.00 12.13
N GLU A 58 20.51 15.84 12.57
CA GLU A 58 20.28 15.52 13.99
C GLU A 58 21.58 15.19 14.74
N TYR A 59 22.41 14.28 14.17
CA TYR A 59 23.55 13.72 14.90
C TYR A 59 24.88 14.42 14.63
N ALA A 60 24.99 15.21 13.56
CA ALA A 60 26.21 15.92 13.17
C ALA A 60 25.90 17.29 12.52
N PRO A 61 25.27 18.24 13.24
CA PRO A 61 24.81 19.51 12.66
C PRO A 61 25.92 20.38 12.06
N GLU A 62 27.15 20.29 12.55
CA GLU A 62 28.30 20.99 11.93
C GLU A 62 28.65 20.38 10.56
N LEU A 63 28.57 19.04 10.40
CA LEU A 63 28.74 18.38 9.14
C LEU A 63 27.63 18.76 8.17
N PHE A 64 26.38 18.84 8.66
CA PHE A 64 25.23 19.26 7.86
C PHE A 64 25.44 20.69 7.31
N SER A 65 25.92 21.62 8.14
CA SER A 65 26.23 22.98 7.72
C SER A 65 27.30 23.03 6.62
N LYS A 66 28.36 22.21 6.72
CA LYS A 66 29.41 22.09 5.67
C LYS A 66 28.82 21.55 4.36
N ILE A 67 27.90 20.58 4.42
CA ILE A 67 27.21 20.05 3.24
C ILE A 67 26.37 21.15 2.57
N GLN A 68 25.64 21.97 3.36
CA GLN A 68 24.89 23.11 2.81
C GLN A 68 25.82 24.11 2.09
N GLU A 69 27.02 24.36 2.60
CA GLU A 69 28.02 25.18 1.91
C GLU A 69 28.54 24.55 0.61
N LEU A 70 28.76 23.22 0.60
CA LEU A 70 29.20 22.50 -0.61
C LEU A 70 28.10 22.48 -1.68
N VAL A 71 26.84 22.37 -1.29
CA VAL A 71 25.69 22.50 -2.21
C VAL A 71 25.71 23.89 -2.87
N LYS A 72 25.85 24.96 -2.09
CA LYS A 72 25.95 26.35 -2.63
C LYS A 72 27.16 26.55 -3.56
N LYS A 73 28.25 25.84 -3.32
CA LYS A 73 29.48 25.86 -4.16
C LYS A 73 29.40 24.92 -5.39
N GLY A 74 28.32 24.14 -5.55
CA GLY A 74 28.17 23.16 -6.62
C GLY A 74 29.11 21.95 -6.53
N LYS A 75 29.70 21.67 -5.36
CA LYS A 75 30.54 20.51 -5.08
C LYS A 75 29.79 19.34 -4.42
N TRP A 76 28.56 19.58 -4.03
CA TRP A 76 27.60 18.58 -3.55
C TRP A 76 26.28 18.79 -4.28
N HIS A 77 25.76 17.72 -4.86
CA HIS A 77 24.50 17.78 -5.61
C HIS A 77 23.44 16.91 -4.94
N ILE A 78 22.30 17.53 -4.64
CA ILE A 78 21.11 16.81 -4.17
C ILE A 78 20.42 16.24 -5.39
N MET A 79 20.36 14.91 -5.51
CA MET A 79 19.73 14.20 -6.63
C MET A 79 18.54 13.35 -6.15
N GLY A 80 17.78 12.77 -7.06
CA GLY A 80 16.77 11.72 -6.81
C GLY A 80 15.42 12.21 -6.33
N GLY A 81 15.38 13.13 -5.36
CA GLY A 81 14.15 13.81 -4.92
C GLY A 81 13.09 12.91 -4.27
N TRP A 82 13.49 11.82 -3.59
CA TRP A 82 12.64 10.98 -2.77
C TRP A 82 12.87 11.22 -1.28
N TYR A 83 11.84 10.98 -0.45
CA TYR A 83 12.03 10.95 0.99
C TYR A 83 12.99 9.81 1.39
N LEU A 84 12.74 8.62 0.85
CA LEU A 84 13.64 7.47 0.90
C LEU A 84 13.36 6.62 -0.35
N GLN A 85 14.37 5.94 -0.95
CA GLN A 85 14.15 5.11 -2.15
C GLN A 85 13.14 3.99 -1.85
N PRO A 86 11.86 4.13 -2.28
CA PRO A 86 10.82 3.18 -1.92
C PRO A 86 10.90 1.90 -2.76
N ASP A 87 10.25 0.83 -2.30
CA ASP A 87 9.74 -0.18 -3.24
C ASP A 87 8.88 0.51 -4.29
N CYS A 88 9.09 0.17 -5.56
CA CYS A 88 8.46 0.87 -6.65
C CYS A 88 7.22 0.17 -7.23
N ASN A 89 6.60 -0.76 -6.48
CA ASN A 89 5.41 -1.50 -6.89
C ASN A 89 4.29 -1.53 -5.84
N MET A 90 4.62 -1.60 -4.53
CA MET A 90 3.62 -1.82 -3.48
C MET A 90 3.00 -0.55 -2.88
N PRO A 91 3.70 0.59 -2.77
CA PRO A 91 3.06 1.83 -2.37
C PRO A 91 1.97 2.26 -3.36
N SER A 92 0.90 2.89 -2.88
CA SER A 92 -0.13 3.46 -3.73
C SER A 92 0.38 4.69 -4.50
N GLY A 93 -0.38 5.12 -5.51
CA GLY A 93 -0.01 6.33 -6.25
C GLY A 93 0.09 7.57 -5.35
N GLU A 94 -0.77 7.69 -4.36
CA GLU A 94 -0.72 8.81 -3.40
C GLU A 94 0.49 8.71 -2.46
N SER A 95 0.89 7.52 -2.02
CA SER A 95 2.12 7.34 -1.25
C SER A 95 3.36 7.78 -2.03
N PHE A 96 3.47 7.42 -3.32
CA PHE A 96 4.56 7.92 -4.16
C PHE A 96 4.54 9.45 -4.30
N VAL A 97 3.35 10.06 -4.43
CA VAL A 97 3.23 11.52 -4.40
C VAL A 97 3.79 12.08 -3.09
N ARG A 98 3.47 11.46 -1.93
CA ARG A 98 3.99 11.89 -0.62
C ARG A 98 5.50 11.73 -0.51
N GLN A 99 6.07 10.62 -1.02
CA GLN A 99 7.53 10.43 -1.10
C GLN A 99 8.22 11.63 -1.77
N ILE A 100 7.67 12.12 -2.89
CA ILE A 100 8.24 13.24 -3.64
C ILE A 100 7.96 14.58 -2.97
N LEU A 101 6.74 14.83 -2.48
CA LEU A 101 6.37 16.13 -1.92
C LEU A 101 7.08 16.40 -0.59
N GLU A 102 7.17 15.42 0.31
CA GLU A 102 7.91 15.53 1.56
C GLU A 102 9.42 15.75 1.31
N ALA A 103 9.98 15.08 0.31
CA ALA A 103 11.35 15.29 -0.09
C ALA A 103 11.58 16.72 -0.63
N LYS A 104 10.68 17.20 -1.48
CA LYS A 104 10.77 18.56 -2.02
C LYS A 104 10.66 19.62 -0.94
N ARG A 105 9.74 19.45 0.01
CA ARG A 105 9.59 20.33 1.15
C ARG A 105 10.91 20.43 1.93
N TYR A 106 11.49 19.29 2.30
CA TYR A 106 12.76 19.25 3.04
C TYR A 106 13.92 19.85 2.25
N PHE A 107 14.12 19.45 0.99
CA PHE A 107 15.24 19.94 0.18
C PHE A 107 15.12 21.41 -0.16
N LEU A 108 13.91 21.92 -0.37
CA LEU A 108 13.68 23.36 -0.55
C LEU A 108 14.00 24.14 0.73
N GLU A 109 13.50 23.67 1.87
CA GLU A 109 13.73 24.34 3.18
C GLU A 109 15.21 24.35 3.55
N LYS A 110 15.90 23.21 3.46
CA LYS A 110 17.25 23.04 3.95
C LYS A 110 18.34 23.45 2.95
N PHE A 111 18.12 23.28 1.67
CA PHE A 111 19.14 23.47 0.63
C PHE A 111 18.73 24.42 -0.49
N GLN A 112 17.46 24.81 -0.58
CA GLN A 112 16.91 25.66 -1.65
C GLN A 112 17.07 25.04 -3.04
N VAL A 113 16.89 23.71 -3.15
CA VAL A 113 17.03 22.95 -4.40
C VAL A 113 15.74 22.16 -4.70
N HIS A 114 15.54 21.89 -6.00
CA HIS A 114 14.47 21.07 -6.52
C HIS A 114 15.04 20.02 -7.48
N PRO A 115 15.31 18.80 -7.03
CA PRO A 115 15.75 17.73 -7.91
C PRO A 115 14.70 17.43 -8.98
N THR A 116 15.13 17.31 -10.25
CA THR A 116 14.25 17.00 -11.39
C THR A 116 14.51 15.63 -11.99
N THR A 117 15.61 14.98 -11.65
CA THR A 117 15.87 13.57 -11.98
C THR A 117 15.54 12.68 -10.80
N ALA A 118 14.57 11.80 -10.96
CA ALA A 118 14.27 10.77 -9.98
C ALA A 118 15.26 9.61 -10.08
N ILE A 119 15.57 8.98 -8.93
CA ILE A 119 16.58 7.91 -8.87
C ILE A 119 16.11 6.82 -7.93
N ASN A 120 15.99 5.60 -8.46
CA ASN A 120 15.73 4.39 -7.70
C ASN A 120 16.65 3.27 -8.21
N PHE A 121 17.84 3.16 -7.63
CA PHE A 121 18.88 2.27 -8.15
C PHE A 121 18.58 0.80 -7.89
N ASP A 122 18.15 0.46 -6.69
CA ASP A 122 18.10 -0.91 -6.20
C ASP A 122 16.71 -1.57 -6.06
N PRO A 123 15.57 -0.89 -6.14
CA PRO A 123 14.25 -1.52 -6.11
C PRO A 123 14.06 -2.64 -7.12
N PHE A 124 13.16 -3.58 -6.82
CA PHE A 124 13.03 -4.87 -7.49
C PHE A 124 12.04 -4.87 -8.67
N GLY A 125 11.85 -3.74 -9.29
CA GLY A 125 10.95 -3.46 -10.40
C GLY A 125 10.18 -2.18 -10.18
N HIS A 126 9.57 -1.62 -11.25
CA HIS A 126 8.97 -0.29 -11.21
C HIS A 126 7.65 -0.26 -11.96
N THR A 127 6.59 0.19 -11.28
CA THR A 127 5.26 0.36 -11.87
C THR A 127 5.25 1.51 -12.87
N VAL A 128 4.54 1.35 -13.98
CA VAL A 128 4.36 2.39 -15.01
C VAL A 128 3.63 3.64 -14.47
N GLY A 129 2.86 3.50 -13.39
CA GLY A 129 2.20 4.63 -12.73
C GLY A 129 3.15 5.70 -12.20
N LEU A 130 4.41 5.34 -11.92
CA LEU A 130 5.44 6.30 -11.51
C LEU A 130 5.68 7.41 -12.53
N VAL A 131 5.51 7.13 -13.84
CA VAL A 131 5.76 8.11 -14.90
C VAL A 131 4.90 9.35 -14.72
N GLN A 132 3.59 9.15 -14.58
CA GLN A 132 2.64 10.25 -14.35
C GLN A 132 2.95 11.00 -13.06
N ILE A 133 3.22 10.25 -11.98
CA ILE A 133 3.50 10.81 -10.65
C ILE A 133 4.73 11.70 -10.70
N MET A 134 5.86 11.19 -11.21
CA MET A 134 7.10 11.94 -11.36
C MET A 134 6.88 13.20 -12.21
N LYS A 135 6.25 13.04 -13.39
CA LYS A 135 5.99 14.18 -14.30
C LYS A 135 5.15 15.27 -13.65
N LYS A 136 4.04 14.90 -12.99
CA LYS A 136 3.14 15.85 -12.33
C LYS A 136 3.75 16.48 -11.08
N CYS A 137 4.64 15.76 -10.39
CA CYS A 137 5.45 16.27 -9.29
C CYS A 137 6.72 17.04 -9.76
N GLY A 138 6.89 17.28 -11.08
CA GLY A 138 7.97 18.12 -11.64
C GLY A 138 9.33 17.44 -11.73
N GLN A 139 9.34 16.11 -11.84
CA GLN A 139 10.49 15.31 -12.27
C GLN A 139 10.31 14.94 -13.73
N ASP A 140 11.35 15.03 -14.54
CA ASP A 140 11.30 14.84 -15.99
C ASP A 140 12.21 13.73 -16.50
N SER A 141 12.99 13.13 -15.60
CA SER A 141 13.93 12.08 -15.90
C SER A 141 14.09 11.09 -14.77
N TYR A 142 14.52 9.86 -15.11
CA TYR A 142 14.59 8.72 -14.18
C TYR A 142 15.79 7.85 -14.41
N ILE A 143 16.49 7.44 -13.34
CA ILE A 143 17.59 6.49 -13.40
C ILE A 143 17.29 5.29 -12.52
N PHE A 144 17.45 4.10 -13.06
CA PHE A 144 17.30 2.82 -12.35
C PHE A 144 18.38 1.83 -12.81
N THR A 145 18.59 0.72 -12.07
CA THR A 145 19.54 -0.33 -12.47
C THR A 145 18.88 -1.69 -12.64
N ARG A 146 17.75 -1.95 -12.00
CA ARG A 146 16.97 -3.19 -12.13
C ARG A 146 15.61 -2.89 -12.74
N PRO A 147 15.05 -3.82 -13.54
CA PRO A 147 15.56 -5.14 -13.95
C PRO A 147 16.76 -5.04 -14.89
N TYR A 148 17.67 -6.03 -14.78
CA TYR A 148 18.84 -6.11 -15.68
C TYR A 148 18.42 -6.49 -17.11
N GLY A 149 19.33 -6.30 -18.09
CA GLY A 149 19.09 -6.69 -19.49
C GLY A 149 18.73 -8.17 -19.69
N SER A 150 19.24 -9.06 -18.85
CA SER A 150 18.86 -10.48 -18.86
C SER A 150 17.43 -10.77 -18.36
N GLN A 151 16.79 -9.81 -17.67
CA GLN A 151 15.45 -9.95 -17.11
C GLN A 151 14.40 -9.19 -17.92
N LEU A 152 14.77 -8.05 -18.47
CA LEU A 152 13.92 -7.22 -19.34
C LEU A 152 14.72 -6.76 -20.55
N ASP A 153 14.36 -7.26 -21.72
CA ASP A 153 14.91 -6.83 -23.00
C ASP A 153 14.28 -5.48 -23.39
N LEU A 154 15.12 -4.46 -23.54
CA LEU A 154 14.77 -3.14 -24.05
C LEU A 154 15.58 -2.89 -25.31
N ASP A 155 14.99 -2.29 -26.32
CA ASP A 155 15.68 -1.94 -27.58
C ASP A 155 16.83 -0.94 -27.34
N ASP A 156 16.72 -0.11 -26.28
CA ASP A 156 17.72 0.84 -25.83
C ASP A 156 17.61 1.06 -24.33
N ASP A 157 18.75 1.18 -23.64
CA ASP A 157 18.79 1.50 -22.20
C ASP A 157 18.46 2.98 -21.91
N LEU A 158 18.56 3.87 -22.90
CA LEU A 158 18.09 5.25 -22.86
C LEU A 158 16.78 5.36 -23.64
N PHE A 159 15.66 5.61 -22.98
CA PHE A 159 14.33 5.61 -23.60
C PHE A 159 13.38 6.66 -23.02
N TYR A 160 12.31 6.96 -23.74
CA TYR A 160 11.14 7.61 -23.19
C TYR A 160 10.28 6.57 -22.48
N TRP A 161 10.09 6.73 -21.17
CA TRP A 161 9.12 5.93 -20.43
C TRP A 161 7.77 6.62 -20.48
N GLU A 162 6.73 5.90 -20.97
CA GLU A 162 5.39 6.43 -21.17
C GLU A 162 4.44 5.90 -20.10
N GLY A 163 3.71 6.79 -19.43
CA GLY A 163 2.69 6.46 -18.44
C GLY A 163 1.36 6.07 -19.06
N LEU A 164 0.50 5.46 -18.27
CA LEU A 164 -0.86 5.07 -18.67
C LEU A 164 -1.72 6.27 -19.12
N ASP A 165 -1.44 7.46 -18.60
CA ASP A 165 -2.09 8.73 -18.96
C ASP A 165 -1.48 9.43 -20.20
N GLY A 166 -0.44 8.84 -20.80
CA GLY A 166 0.31 9.43 -21.90
C GLY A 166 1.43 10.40 -21.50
N SER A 167 1.67 10.61 -20.19
CA SER A 167 2.84 11.35 -19.72
C SER A 167 4.14 10.66 -20.15
N LYS A 168 5.20 11.45 -20.37
CA LYS A 168 6.52 10.93 -20.79
C LYS A 168 7.64 11.56 -19.98
N ILE A 169 8.62 10.74 -19.60
CA ILE A 169 9.89 11.16 -18.99
C ILE A 169 11.05 10.45 -19.70
N LYS A 170 12.25 11.05 -19.64
CA LYS A 170 13.47 10.37 -20.10
C LYS A 170 13.90 9.36 -19.05
N ALA A 171 14.20 8.12 -19.42
CA ALA A 171 14.63 7.07 -18.50
C ALA A 171 15.95 6.47 -18.96
N LEU A 172 16.81 6.12 -17.98
CA LEU A 172 18.08 5.44 -18.22
C LEU A 172 18.18 4.22 -17.31
N ARG A 173 18.37 3.04 -17.91
CA ARG A 173 18.83 1.86 -17.18
C ARG A 173 20.36 1.89 -17.10
N ALA A 174 20.90 2.27 -15.95
CA ALA A 174 22.32 2.35 -15.73
C ALA A 174 22.96 0.96 -15.52
N HIS A 175 24.23 0.79 -15.94
CA HIS A 175 24.98 -0.47 -15.84
C HIS A 175 25.40 -0.85 -14.38
N GLY A 176 24.78 -0.28 -13.37
CA GLY A 176 25.03 -0.48 -11.95
C GLY A 176 25.39 0.84 -11.24
N TYR A 177 25.21 0.89 -9.94
CA TYR A 177 25.30 2.14 -9.16
C TYR A 177 26.58 2.27 -8.34
N ASN A 178 27.35 1.21 -8.11
CA ASN A 178 28.53 1.20 -7.25
C ASN A 178 29.81 0.75 -7.97
N SER A 179 30.95 0.99 -7.33
CA SER A 179 32.26 0.49 -7.73
C SER A 179 33.03 -0.03 -6.50
N PRO A 180 33.94 -1.04 -6.66
CA PRO A 180 34.80 -1.46 -5.57
C PRO A 180 35.78 -0.35 -5.15
N LEU A 181 36.10 -0.30 -3.86
CA LEU A 181 37.04 0.67 -3.29
C LEU A 181 38.40 0.64 -4.01
N GLY A 182 38.84 1.79 -4.48
CA GLY A 182 40.14 1.96 -5.16
C GLY A 182 40.19 1.43 -6.59
N ASN A 183 39.08 0.98 -7.20
CA ASN A 183 38.98 0.45 -8.55
C ASN A 183 37.93 1.17 -9.41
N SER A 184 37.51 2.35 -9.01
CA SER A 184 36.45 3.09 -9.71
C SER A 184 36.86 3.42 -11.15
N ARG A 185 38.14 3.74 -11.42
CA ARG A 185 38.63 4.01 -12.78
C ARG A 185 38.37 2.84 -13.74
N GLU A 186 38.70 1.61 -13.35
CA GLU A 186 38.49 0.42 -14.19
C GLU A 186 37.01 0.17 -14.48
N VAL A 187 36.15 0.38 -13.48
CA VAL A 187 34.69 0.26 -13.63
C VAL A 187 34.16 1.33 -14.58
N ILE A 188 34.64 2.57 -14.44
CA ILE A 188 34.23 3.71 -15.28
C ILE A 188 34.64 3.43 -16.75
N GLU A 189 35.90 3.07 -17.00
CA GLU A 189 36.40 2.79 -18.34
C GLU A 189 35.62 1.62 -18.98
N ARG A 190 35.36 0.55 -18.22
CA ARG A 190 34.58 -0.60 -18.70
C ARG A 190 33.15 -0.19 -19.06
N ARG A 191 32.40 0.45 -18.14
CA ARG A 191 31.01 0.87 -18.37
C ARG A 191 30.88 1.86 -19.53
N ALA A 192 31.85 2.81 -19.66
CA ALA A 192 31.88 3.75 -20.77
C ALA A 192 32.18 3.07 -22.11
N ASN A 193 32.91 1.94 -22.12
CA ASN A 193 33.17 1.16 -23.34
C ASN A 193 31.98 0.27 -23.70
N ASP A 194 31.29 -0.29 -22.71
CA ASP A 194 30.12 -1.17 -22.87
C ASP A 194 28.90 -0.39 -23.36
N ASP A 195 28.78 0.88 -23.02
CA ASP A 195 27.69 1.78 -23.48
C ASP A 195 27.90 2.14 -24.96
N GLU A 196 26.88 2.01 -25.80
CA GLU A 196 26.98 2.28 -27.24
C GLU A 196 26.82 3.76 -27.64
N HIS A 197 26.31 4.61 -26.70
CA HIS A 197 26.05 6.02 -26.95
C HIS A 197 27.33 6.87 -27.01
N GLU A 198 27.26 7.96 -27.76
CA GLU A 198 28.36 8.95 -27.83
C GLU A 198 28.44 9.78 -26.53
N THR A 199 27.28 10.03 -25.89
CA THR A 199 27.18 10.67 -24.56
C THR A 199 26.59 9.65 -23.59
N CYS A 200 27.32 9.27 -22.56
CA CYS A 200 26.88 8.29 -21.57
C CYS A 200 27.04 8.78 -20.13
N LEU A 201 26.30 8.13 -19.20
CA LEU A 201 26.36 8.39 -17.77
C LEU A 201 26.94 7.17 -17.05
N VAL A 202 27.90 7.39 -16.17
CA VAL A 202 28.47 6.34 -15.35
C VAL A 202 28.36 6.70 -13.87
N LEU A 203 27.63 5.87 -13.13
CA LEU A 203 27.57 5.91 -11.67
C LEU A 203 28.80 5.22 -11.09
N TRP A 204 29.40 5.79 -10.05
CA TRP A 204 30.55 5.23 -9.36
C TRP A 204 30.64 5.68 -7.90
N GLY A 205 31.37 4.93 -7.09
CA GLY A 205 31.52 5.11 -5.65
C GLY A 205 31.10 3.86 -4.89
N VAL A 206 31.58 3.65 -3.69
CA VAL A 206 31.27 2.49 -2.86
C VAL A 206 29.85 2.66 -2.29
N GLY A 207 29.01 1.64 -2.38
CA GLY A 207 27.60 1.65 -1.98
C GLY A 207 27.21 0.55 -1.01
N ASN A 208 25.90 0.41 -0.78
CA ASN A 208 25.17 -0.44 0.16
C ASN A 208 25.40 -0.05 1.64
N HIS A 209 26.52 -0.41 2.24
CA HIS A 209 26.92 0.02 3.59
C HIS A 209 27.61 1.39 3.61
N GLY A 210 27.58 2.14 2.49
CA GLY A 210 28.26 3.44 2.35
C GLY A 210 29.71 3.32 1.94
N GLY A 211 30.40 4.47 1.94
CA GLY A 211 31.80 4.62 1.56
C GLY A 211 32.00 5.75 0.55
N GLY A 212 31.26 5.76 -0.56
CA GLY A 212 31.45 6.76 -1.60
C GLY A 212 32.81 6.71 -2.26
N PRO A 213 33.41 7.88 -2.62
CA PRO A 213 34.72 7.96 -3.25
C PRO A 213 35.85 7.76 -2.23
N SER A 214 37.00 7.24 -2.69
CA SER A 214 38.26 7.28 -1.95
C SER A 214 39.23 8.31 -2.54
N ASP A 215 40.26 8.68 -1.78
CA ASP A 215 41.34 9.57 -2.23
C ASP A 215 42.06 8.99 -3.46
N LYS A 216 42.25 7.65 -3.48
CA LYS A 216 42.83 6.93 -4.61
C LYS A 216 41.94 7.04 -5.84
N ASP A 217 40.64 6.72 -5.68
CA ASP A 217 39.68 6.79 -6.80
C ASP A 217 39.66 8.17 -7.46
N LEU A 218 39.57 9.23 -6.65
CA LEU A 218 39.58 10.60 -7.15
C LEU A 218 40.88 11.01 -7.82
N THR A 219 42.04 10.52 -7.33
CA THR A 219 43.34 10.73 -7.95
C THR A 219 43.39 10.04 -9.32
N ASP A 220 42.99 8.77 -9.39
CA ASP A 220 42.99 7.98 -10.63
C ASP A 220 42.00 8.53 -11.67
N ILE A 221 40.82 9.00 -11.23
CA ILE A 221 39.84 9.64 -12.12
C ILE A 221 40.33 11.01 -12.60
N THR A 222 41.00 11.79 -11.76
CA THR A 222 41.60 13.07 -12.17
C THR A 222 42.67 12.85 -13.24
N ASP A 223 43.46 11.78 -13.14
CA ASP A 223 44.41 11.38 -14.18
C ASP A 223 43.71 10.93 -15.46
N LEU A 224 42.65 10.13 -15.35
CA LEU A 224 41.81 9.70 -16.48
C LEU A 224 41.24 10.90 -17.24
N ILE A 225 40.68 11.88 -16.55
CA ILE A 225 40.13 13.10 -17.15
C ILE A 225 41.20 13.85 -17.95
N LYS A 226 42.45 13.88 -17.48
CA LYS A 226 43.55 14.61 -18.14
C LYS A 226 44.17 13.86 -19.31
N THR A 227 44.20 12.52 -19.27
CA THR A 227 45.00 11.69 -20.18
C THR A 227 44.19 10.96 -21.26
N SER A 228 42.88 10.82 -21.04
CA SER A 228 42.01 10.10 -21.96
C SER A 228 41.76 10.86 -23.27
N LYS A 229 41.52 10.08 -24.37
CA LYS A 229 41.00 10.63 -25.61
C LYS A 229 39.50 10.94 -25.58
N ASN A 230 38.77 10.29 -24.68
CA ASN A 230 37.38 10.58 -24.43
C ASN A 230 37.24 11.72 -23.41
N GLU A 231 36.16 12.45 -23.47
CA GLU A 231 35.85 13.54 -22.56
C GLU A 231 35.14 12.97 -21.32
N TYR A 232 35.88 12.85 -20.21
CA TYR A 232 35.31 12.52 -18.89
C TYR A 232 35.14 13.78 -18.08
N LEU A 233 33.98 13.94 -17.39
CA LEU A 233 33.72 15.08 -16.54
C LEU A 233 32.88 14.72 -15.31
N HIS A 234 33.22 15.29 -14.16
CA HIS A 234 32.31 15.25 -13.00
C HIS A 234 31.03 16.00 -13.33
N SER A 235 29.86 15.39 -13.09
CA SER A 235 28.59 15.88 -13.58
C SER A 235 27.44 15.61 -12.60
N THR A 236 26.24 15.98 -13.02
CA THR A 236 24.98 15.67 -12.35
C THR A 236 24.03 14.96 -13.30
N PRO A 237 23.07 14.16 -12.80
CA PRO A 237 22.08 13.49 -13.65
C PRO A 237 21.33 14.44 -14.59
N GLU A 238 20.93 15.61 -14.10
CA GLU A 238 20.19 16.61 -14.88
C GLU A 238 21.02 17.15 -16.06
N LYS A 239 22.34 17.35 -15.87
CA LYS A 239 23.23 17.77 -16.97
C LYS A 239 23.31 16.73 -18.07
N TYR A 240 23.35 15.45 -17.70
CA TYR A 240 23.33 14.36 -18.67
C TYR A 240 22.03 14.36 -19.48
N PHE A 241 20.86 14.36 -18.80
CA PHE A 241 19.57 14.32 -19.48
C PHE A 241 19.27 15.58 -20.31
N TYR A 242 19.91 16.69 -19.99
CA TYR A 242 19.84 17.88 -20.84
C TYR A 242 20.55 17.69 -22.19
N GLU A 243 21.60 16.88 -22.26
CA GLU A 243 22.42 16.66 -23.46
C GLU A 243 21.97 15.49 -24.33
N VAL A 244 21.09 14.60 -23.81
CA VAL A 244 20.66 13.38 -24.53
C VAL A 244 19.18 13.43 -24.89
N GLU A 245 18.82 12.78 -26.00
CA GLU A 245 17.46 12.67 -26.48
C GLU A 245 17.17 11.22 -26.87
N PRO A 246 16.26 10.51 -26.14
CA PRO A 246 15.91 9.14 -26.46
C PRO A 246 15.23 9.03 -27.83
N THR A 247 15.45 7.91 -28.51
CA THR A 247 14.80 7.59 -29.82
C THR A 247 13.78 6.46 -29.68
N TYR A 248 13.79 5.75 -28.57
CA TYR A 248 12.93 4.61 -28.25
C TYR A 248 11.93 4.99 -27.15
N SER A 249 10.75 4.37 -27.17
CA SER A 249 9.73 4.54 -26.14
C SER A 249 9.30 3.19 -25.57
N PHE A 250 9.01 3.14 -24.27
CA PHE A 250 8.51 1.97 -23.55
C PHE A 250 7.31 2.37 -22.67
N ASP A 251 6.19 1.63 -22.74
CA ASP A 251 4.88 2.01 -22.17
C ASP A 251 4.31 1.05 -21.13
N LYS A 252 5.16 0.20 -20.54
CA LYS A 252 4.76 -0.81 -19.53
C LYS A 252 5.54 -0.63 -18.25
N SER A 253 5.09 -1.32 -17.18
CA SER A 253 5.89 -1.48 -15.98
C SER A 253 7.21 -2.17 -16.29
N LEU A 254 8.29 -1.69 -15.66
CA LEU A 254 9.58 -2.35 -15.72
C LEU A 254 9.49 -3.61 -14.87
N ARG A 255 9.72 -4.75 -15.51
CA ARG A 255 9.46 -6.08 -14.96
C ARG A 255 10.03 -6.26 -13.54
N ILE A 256 9.34 -7.01 -12.72
CA ILE A 256 9.79 -7.46 -11.40
C ILE A 256 11.06 -8.30 -11.53
N SER A 257 12.13 -7.91 -10.85
CA SER A 257 13.42 -8.63 -10.87
C SER A 257 13.53 -9.74 -9.83
N MET A 258 12.87 -9.56 -8.68
CA MET A 258 12.91 -10.48 -7.53
C MET A 258 11.51 -10.65 -6.94
N PRO A 259 10.70 -11.56 -7.47
CA PRO A 259 9.27 -11.65 -7.12
C PRO A 259 9.02 -12.12 -5.68
N GLY A 260 9.97 -12.76 -5.02
CA GLY A 260 9.90 -13.12 -3.60
C GLY A 260 9.68 -11.92 -2.68
N CYS A 261 10.15 -10.75 -3.08
CA CYS A 261 9.96 -9.49 -2.36
C CYS A 261 8.49 -9.10 -2.17
N TYR A 262 7.60 -9.58 -3.04
CA TYR A 262 6.16 -9.27 -2.95
C TYR A 262 5.36 -10.25 -2.11
N THR A 263 6.03 -11.27 -1.57
CA THR A 263 5.42 -12.36 -0.79
C THR A 263 6.07 -12.56 0.60
N SER A 264 7.15 -11.85 0.92
CA SER A 264 7.92 -11.96 2.17
C SER A 264 7.53 -10.88 3.18
N MET A 265 7.70 -11.13 4.49
CA MET A 265 7.35 -10.19 5.60
C MET A 265 5.93 -9.64 5.50
N TYR A 266 4.95 -10.53 5.45
CA TYR A 266 3.55 -10.15 5.28
C TYR A 266 3.05 -9.14 6.33
N ARG A 267 3.51 -9.25 7.58
CA ARG A 267 3.08 -8.34 8.65
C ARG A 267 3.38 -6.87 8.36
N VAL A 268 4.55 -6.58 7.80
CA VAL A 268 4.92 -5.22 7.36
C VAL A 268 4.01 -4.76 6.23
N LYS A 269 3.82 -5.60 5.21
CA LYS A 269 2.95 -5.31 4.06
C LYS A 269 1.52 -5.00 4.49
N LYS A 270 0.97 -5.83 5.37
CA LYS A 270 -0.38 -5.62 5.90
C LYS A 270 -0.51 -4.30 6.66
N LYS A 271 0.41 -4.02 7.60
CA LYS A 271 0.36 -2.79 8.39
C LYS A 271 0.62 -1.55 7.56
N HIS A 272 1.50 -1.65 6.55
CA HIS A 272 1.71 -0.60 5.56
C HIS A 272 0.40 -0.24 4.85
N ALA A 273 -0.30 -1.24 4.27
CA ALA A 273 -1.59 -1.01 3.61
C ALA A 273 -2.65 -0.44 4.55
N LEU A 274 -2.67 -0.90 5.81
CA LEU A 274 -3.58 -0.36 6.82
C LEU A 274 -3.27 1.11 7.13
N LEU A 275 -1.99 1.47 7.37
CA LEU A 275 -1.60 2.84 7.68
C LEU A 275 -1.86 3.78 6.50
N GLU A 276 -1.54 3.35 5.28
CA GLU A 276 -1.79 4.12 4.07
C GLU A 276 -3.28 4.50 3.95
N ASN A 277 -4.17 3.52 4.07
CA ASN A 277 -5.62 3.76 3.99
C ASN A 277 -6.16 4.56 5.19
N GLU A 278 -5.64 4.31 6.39
CA GLU A 278 -6.04 5.03 7.61
C GLU A 278 -5.60 6.50 7.58
N LEU A 279 -4.41 6.80 7.07
CA LEU A 279 -3.92 8.17 6.89
C LEU A 279 -4.83 8.95 5.94
N PHE A 280 -5.14 8.38 4.77
CA PHE A 280 -5.99 9.05 3.78
C PHE A 280 -7.43 9.21 4.28
N PHE A 281 -7.95 8.26 5.04
CA PHE A 281 -9.23 8.39 5.73
C PHE A 281 -9.20 9.52 6.75
N THR A 282 -8.15 9.53 7.61
CA THR A 282 -8.00 10.51 8.69
C THR A 282 -7.89 11.93 8.15
N GLU A 283 -7.19 12.15 7.06
CA GLU A 283 -7.13 13.44 6.38
C GLU A 283 -8.52 13.89 5.89
N LYS A 284 -9.31 13.00 5.31
CA LYS A 284 -10.68 13.32 4.83
C LYS A 284 -11.58 13.79 5.97
N ILE A 285 -11.61 13.06 7.08
CA ILE A 285 -12.46 13.43 8.22
C ILE A 285 -11.98 14.69 8.95
N LEU A 286 -10.66 14.86 9.11
CA LEU A 286 -10.07 16.06 9.70
C LEU A 286 -10.36 17.29 8.85
N THR A 287 -10.20 17.17 7.53
CA THR A 287 -10.47 18.27 6.58
C THR A 287 -11.95 18.63 6.56
N THR A 288 -12.84 17.62 6.65
CA THR A 288 -14.29 17.85 6.81
C THR A 288 -14.58 18.62 8.09
N ALA A 289 -14.07 18.16 9.24
CA ALA A 289 -14.29 18.81 10.53
C ALA A 289 -13.69 20.23 10.60
N TYR A 290 -12.53 20.45 9.98
CA TYR A 290 -11.88 21.76 9.88
C TYR A 290 -12.68 22.75 9.03
N ASN A 291 -13.08 22.35 7.81
CA ASN A 291 -13.87 23.21 6.92
C ASN A 291 -15.27 23.49 7.45
N LYS A 292 -15.86 22.59 8.26
CA LYS A 292 -17.11 22.84 9.00
C LYS A 292 -16.91 23.77 10.20
N GLY A 293 -15.67 24.24 10.47
CA GLY A 293 -15.36 25.15 11.58
C GLY A 293 -15.42 24.51 12.95
N LEU A 294 -15.40 23.19 13.04
CA LEU A 294 -15.54 22.40 14.26
C LEU A 294 -14.18 22.02 14.88
N LEU A 295 -13.10 22.13 14.13
CA LEU A 295 -11.72 22.08 14.61
C LEU A 295 -11.09 23.47 14.54
N LYS A 296 -10.48 23.91 15.64
CA LYS A 296 -9.80 25.22 15.72
C LYS A 296 -8.50 25.24 14.91
N GLU A 297 -7.76 24.11 14.93
CA GLU A 297 -6.48 23.92 14.32
C GLU A 297 -6.43 22.58 13.59
N TYR A 298 -5.86 22.57 12.42
CA TYR A 298 -5.54 21.35 11.70
C TYR A 298 -4.19 20.81 12.21
N PRO A 299 -4.06 19.51 12.52
CA PRO A 299 -2.86 18.96 13.15
C PRO A 299 -1.76 18.63 12.12
N GLU A 300 -1.25 19.67 11.40
CA GLU A 300 -0.28 19.49 10.29
C GLU A 300 0.95 18.68 10.71
N GLU A 301 1.59 19.06 11.82
CA GLU A 301 2.81 18.38 12.30
C GLU A 301 2.57 16.88 12.57
N LYS A 302 1.43 16.53 13.16
CA LYS A 302 1.09 15.12 13.40
C LYS A 302 0.84 14.33 12.11
N ILE A 303 0.23 14.95 11.12
CA ILE A 303 0.03 14.33 9.80
C ILE A 303 1.39 14.11 9.11
N HIS A 304 2.33 15.04 9.24
CA HIS A 304 3.70 14.83 8.73
C HIS A 304 4.42 13.69 9.47
N GLU A 305 4.35 13.62 10.81
CA GLU A 305 4.94 12.51 11.58
C GLU A 305 4.38 11.15 11.11
N ILE A 306 3.06 11.01 10.96
CA ILE A 306 2.42 9.79 10.46
C ILE A 306 2.87 9.48 9.03
N THR A 307 2.98 10.51 8.19
CA THR A 307 3.45 10.37 6.81
C THR A 307 4.90 9.89 6.78
N GLU A 308 5.78 10.44 7.61
CA GLU A 308 7.18 10.01 7.71
C GLU A 308 7.31 8.55 8.18
N ASP A 309 6.48 8.10 9.13
CA ASP A 309 6.42 6.69 9.55
C ASP A 309 6.07 5.78 8.37
N LEU A 310 5.07 6.15 7.57
CA LEU A 310 4.69 5.43 6.37
C LEU A 310 5.85 5.39 5.36
N LEU A 311 6.41 6.56 4.99
CA LEU A 311 7.42 6.69 3.95
C LEU A 311 8.74 5.97 4.29
N ASN A 312 9.16 5.96 5.55
CA ASN A 312 10.34 5.22 6.01
C ASN A 312 10.14 3.70 5.87
N THR A 313 8.93 3.20 6.07
CA THR A 313 8.65 1.76 5.94
C THR A 313 8.49 1.30 4.49
N GLU A 314 8.32 2.21 3.54
CA GLU A 314 8.30 1.93 2.11
C GLU A 314 9.69 1.63 1.53
N PHE A 315 10.76 1.81 2.30
CA PHE A 315 12.13 1.52 1.87
C PHE A 315 12.24 0.13 1.25
N HIS A 316 13.01 0.06 0.14
CA HIS A 316 13.05 -1.14 -0.71
C HIS A 316 13.64 -2.41 -0.07
N ASP A 317 14.19 -2.33 1.16
CA ASP A 317 14.58 -3.49 1.96
C ASP A 317 13.67 -3.75 3.17
N VAL A 318 12.76 -2.85 3.52
CA VAL A 318 11.78 -3.03 4.60
C VAL A 318 10.46 -3.57 4.07
N LEU A 319 9.77 -2.83 3.21
CA LEU A 319 8.48 -3.25 2.65
C LEU A 319 8.56 -4.54 1.83
N PRO A 320 9.57 -4.75 0.95
CA PRO A 320 9.78 -6.02 0.26
C PRO A 320 10.11 -7.21 1.16
N GLY A 321 10.68 -6.98 2.33
CA GLY A 321 11.01 -8.05 3.26
C GLY A 321 12.37 -8.69 3.02
N SER A 322 13.34 -7.92 2.52
CA SER A 322 14.70 -8.35 2.24
C SER A 322 15.70 -8.05 3.36
N SER A 323 15.28 -7.35 4.43
CA SER A 323 16.11 -7.03 5.58
C SER A 323 16.19 -8.15 6.62
N ILE A 324 17.07 -7.98 7.61
CA ILE A 324 17.15 -8.83 8.80
C ILE A 324 15.93 -8.57 9.72
N GLN A 325 15.73 -9.44 10.72
CA GLN A 325 14.55 -9.37 11.59
C GLN A 325 14.38 -8.01 12.28
N CYS A 326 15.48 -7.33 12.70
CA CYS A 326 15.32 -6.01 13.32
C CYS A 326 14.76 -4.96 12.35
N GLY A 327 14.94 -5.13 11.04
CA GLY A 327 14.30 -4.30 10.03
C GLY A 327 12.78 -4.47 10.02
N GLU A 328 12.28 -5.72 10.09
CA GLU A 328 10.86 -6.00 10.30
C GLU A 328 10.35 -5.39 11.61
N ASP A 329 11.04 -5.64 12.72
CA ASP A 329 10.64 -5.17 14.06
C ASP A 329 10.57 -3.63 14.11
N ASN A 330 11.50 -2.93 13.47
CA ASN A 330 11.51 -1.47 13.43
C ASN A 330 10.43 -0.91 12.49
N GLY A 331 10.25 -1.51 11.32
CA GLY A 331 9.16 -1.17 10.41
C GLY A 331 7.80 -1.32 11.08
N LEU A 332 7.57 -2.41 11.81
CA LEU A 332 6.33 -2.63 12.56
C LEU A 332 6.10 -1.58 13.65
N LYS A 333 7.15 -1.11 14.36
CA LYS A 333 7.01 -0.05 15.38
C LYS A 333 6.60 1.28 14.76
N LEU A 334 7.18 1.68 13.63
CA LEU A 334 6.80 2.90 12.92
C LEU A 334 5.34 2.81 12.44
N LEU A 335 4.97 1.70 11.81
CA LEU A 335 3.60 1.49 11.33
C LEU A 335 2.58 1.47 12.48
N ASP A 336 2.90 0.87 13.63
CA ASP A 336 2.04 0.87 14.82
C ASP A 336 1.91 2.27 15.44
N HIS A 337 2.98 3.06 15.45
CA HIS A 337 2.95 4.45 15.89
C HIS A 337 2.06 5.29 14.97
N GLY A 338 2.27 5.21 13.66
CA GLY A 338 1.46 5.93 12.68
C GLY A 338 -0.03 5.57 12.76
N LEU A 339 -0.36 4.28 12.87
CA LEU A 339 -1.75 3.80 13.04
C LEU A 339 -2.40 4.37 14.31
N LEU A 340 -1.70 4.31 15.45
CA LEU A 340 -2.22 4.82 16.71
C LEU A 340 -2.49 6.34 16.67
N GLU A 341 -1.58 7.11 16.10
CA GLU A 341 -1.75 8.56 15.99
C GLU A 341 -2.87 8.92 14.99
N ALA A 342 -2.97 8.21 13.85
CA ALA A 342 -4.06 8.39 12.89
C ALA A 342 -5.43 8.09 13.52
N GLU A 343 -5.55 7.00 14.28
CA GLU A 343 -6.78 6.66 15.03
C GLU A 343 -7.16 7.73 16.07
N ARG A 344 -6.19 8.30 16.78
CA ARG A 344 -6.40 9.40 17.71
C ARG A 344 -6.93 10.65 17.00
N LEU A 345 -6.34 11.01 15.87
CA LEU A 345 -6.77 12.16 15.08
C LEU A 345 -8.17 11.95 14.48
N LYS A 346 -8.45 10.76 13.96
CA LYS A 346 -9.77 10.36 13.48
C LYS A 346 -10.81 10.48 14.60
N THR A 347 -10.51 9.95 15.78
CA THR A 347 -11.39 10.03 16.95
C THR A 347 -11.64 11.47 17.36
N ARG A 348 -10.60 12.32 17.39
CA ARG A 348 -10.75 13.76 17.65
C ARG A 348 -11.72 14.44 16.65
N ALA A 349 -11.62 14.09 15.36
CA ALA A 349 -12.52 14.63 14.34
C ALA A 349 -13.97 14.16 14.52
N ILE A 350 -14.20 12.89 14.86
CA ILE A 350 -15.54 12.34 15.17
C ILE A 350 -16.18 13.10 16.36
N PHE A 351 -15.44 13.31 17.43
CA PHE A 351 -15.95 14.05 18.59
C PHE A 351 -16.25 15.51 18.24
N ALA A 352 -15.42 16.14 17.41
CA ALA A 352 -15.69 17.50 16.94
C ALA A 352 -16.97 17.58 16.09
N LEU A 353 -17.12 16.67 15.13
CA LEU A 353 -18.31 16.59 14.26
C LEU A 353 -19.59 16.25 15.04
N SER A 354 -19.48 15.42 16.10
CA SER A 354 -20.64 15.06 16.92
C SER A 354 -21.08 16.19 17.86
N SER A 355 -20.21 17.15 18.17
CA SER A 355 -20.47 18.22 19.15
C SER A 355 -21.60 19.18 18.77
N VAL A 356 -22.03 19.18 17.52
CA VAL A 356 -23.13 19.98 17.00
C VAL A 356 -24.38 19.13 16.70
N LYS A 357 -24.33 17.83 16.98
CA LYS A 357 -25.44 16.92 16.81
C LYS A 357 -26.36 16.95 18.03
N GLU A 358 -27.61 16.56 17.87
CA GLU A 358 -28.59 16.47 18.92
C GLU A 358 -28.14 15.53 20.04
N VAL A 359 -28.40 15.89 21.30
CA VAL A 359 -28.17 15.04 22.46
C VAL A 359 -29.01 13.77 22.40
N SER A 360 -28.56 12.74 23.09
CA SER A 360 -29.26 11.45 23.13
C SER A 360 -30.61 11.56 23.82
N HIS A 361 -31.61 10.86 23.30
CA HIS A 361 -32.90 10.68 23.95
C HIS A 361 -32.80 9.65 25.10
N PRO A 362 -33.72 9.70 26.08
CA PRO A 362 -33.76 8.68 27.11
C PRO A 362 -33.90 7.25 26.55
N GLY A 363 -32.99 6.34 26.96
CA GLY A 363 -32.99 4.96 26.50
C GLY A 363 -32.36 4.73 25.11
N GLU A 364 -31.85 5.77 24.46
CA GLU A 364 -31.17 5.70 23.19
C GLU A 364 -29.69 5.34 23.36
N TYR A 365 -29.19 4.48 22.48
CA TYR A 365 -27.78 4.24 22.23
C TYR A 365 -27.44 4.78 20.82
N PRO A 366 -26.95 6.03 20.73
CA PRO A 366 -26.68 6.63 19.41
C PRO A 366 -25.42 6.04 18.80
N VAL A 367 -25.50 5.71 17.52
CA VAL A 367 -24.38 5.23 16.68
C VAL A 367 -24.12 6.27 15.61
N PHE A 368 -22.91 6.78 15.59
CA PHE A 368 -22.47 7.71 14.55
C PHE A 368 -21.58 7.00 13.55
N VAL A 369 -21.82 7.26 12.27
CA VAL A 369 -21.13 6.64 11.15
C VAL A 369 -20.61 7.71 10.20
N PHE A 370 -19.29 7.78 10.01
CA PHE A 370 -18.69 8.66 9.03
C PHE A 370 -18.46 7.93 7.71
N ASN A 371 -18.96 8.50 6.62
CA ASN A 371 -18.69 8.05 5.27
C ASN A 371 -17.48 8.81 4.68
N PRO A 372 -16.33 8.16 4.39
CA PRO A 372 -15.15 8.84 3.86
C PRO A 372 -15.21 9.09 2.34
N HIS A 373 -16.30 8.72 1.68
CA HIS A 373 -16.45 8.81 0.23
C HIS A 373 -17.27 10.04 -0.19
N PRO A 374 -16.99 10.66 -1.34
CA PRO A 374 -17.70 11.87 -1.83
C PRO A 374 -19.04 11.55 -2.52
N TYR A 375 -19.62 10.40 -2.24
CA TYR A 375 -20.87 9.94 -2.78
C TYR A 375 -21.72 9.23 -1.71
N LYS A 376 -23.02 9.19 -1.95
CA LYS A 376 -23.95 8.42 -1.12
C LYS A 376 -23.57 6.94 -1.15
N LEU A 377 -23.37 6.35 0.00
CA LEU A 377 -22.97 4.97 0.16
C LEU A 377 -24.07 4.19 0.88
N VAL A 378 -24.41 3.01 0.34
CA VAL A 378 -25.17 1.99 1.07
C VAL A 378 -24.18 0.93 1.52
N ASP A 379 -23.96 0.84 2.81
CA ASP A 379 -22.95 -0.02 3.42
C ASP A 379 -23.53 -0.91 4.50
N THR A 380 -22.87 -2.02 4.78
CA THR A 380 -23.10 -2.79 6.01
C THR A 380 -22.14 -2.30 7.08
N VAL A 381 -22.70 -1.63 8.05
CA VAL A 381 -21.96 -1.04 9.16
C VAL A 381 -22.03 -1.93 10.38
N GLU A 382 -20.91 -2.13 11.06
CA GLU A 382 -20.84 -2.84 12.35
C GLU A 382 -20.50 -1.85 13.47
N CYS A 383 -21.22 -1.95 14.58
CA CYS A 383 -20.92 -1.18 15.77
C CYS A 383 -21.14 -2.01 17.03
N GLU A 384 -20.30 -1.76 18.03
CA GLU A 384 -20.38 -2.43 19.32
C GLU A 384 -20.56 -1.41 20.43
N PHE A 385 -21.45 -1.72 21.39
CA PHE A 385 -21.79 -0.83 22.49
C PHE A 385 -22.16 -1.61 23.76
N MET A 386 -22.17 -0.91 24.90
CA MET A 386 -22.51 -1.48 26.20
C MET A 386 -23.91 -1.05 26.60
N LEU A 387 -24.74 -1.99 27.04
CA LEU A 387 -26.03 -1.68 27.66
C LEU A 387 -25.83 -1.03 29.03
N GLN A 388 -26.75 -0.16 29.43
CA GLN A 388 -26.74 0.48 30.76
C GLN A 388 -26.75 -0.55 31.89
N ASP A 389 -27.65 -1.54 31.80
CA ASP A 389 -27.84 -2.55 32.84
C ASP A 389 -27.39 -3.93 32.33
N GLN A 390 -26.78 -4.69 33.24
CA GLN A 390 -26.42 -6.09 33.01
C GLN A 390 -27.68 -6.96 33.09
N ASN A 391 -27.91 -7.78 32.08
CA ASN A 391 -28.96 -8.78 32.13
C ASN A 391 -28.38 -10.18 32.41
N TRP A 392 -28.65 -10.68 33.60
CA TRP A 392 -28.23 -12.01 34.08
C TRP A 392 -29.33 -13.06 33.91
N SER A 393 -30.46 -12.72 33.35
CA SER A 393 -31.58 -13.64 33.18
C SER A 393 -31.35 -14.65 32.03
N ASP A 394 -31.70 -15.91 32.35
CA ASP A 394 -31.75 -16.97 31.32
C ASP A 394 -33.08 -17.01 30.56
N GLU A 395 -34.08 -16.21 30.97
CA GLU A 395 -35.42 -16.23 30.43
C GLU A 395 -35.73 -15.07 29.47
N ILE A 396 -35.03 -13.96 29.60
CA ILE A 396 -35.22 -12.76 28.79
C ILE A 396 -33.91 -12.35 28.13
N TYR A 397 -34.01 -11.75 26.94
CA TYR A 397 -32.86 -11.18 26.21
C TYR A 397 -33.19 -9.76 25.72
N SER A 398 -32.20 -8.96 25.44
CA SER A 398 -32.34 -7.65 24.84
C SER A 398 -32.62 -7.81 23.34
N LYS A 399 -33.78 -7.28 22.90
CA LYS A 399 -34.10 -7.08 21.48
C LYS A 399 -33.81 -5.63 21.13
N LEU A 400 -33.15 -5.41 20.01
CA LEU A 400 -32.80 -4.09 19.52
C LEU A 400 -33.78 -3.63 18.44
N THR A 401 -33.87 -2.31 18.25
CA THR A 401 -34.46 -1.67 17.07
C THR A 401 -33.55 -0.54 16.66
N VAL A 402 -33.25 -0.42 15.38
CA VAL A 402 -32.33 0.58 14.82
C VAL A 402 -33.13 1.51 13.92
N PHE A 403 -32.97 2.83 14.11
CA PHE A 403 -33.60 3.86 13.29
C PHE A 403 -32.56 4.76 12.65
N ASP A 404 -32.84 5.24 11.46
CA ASP A 404 -32.07 6.30 10.79
C ASP A 404 -32.42 7.71 11.33
N GLU A 405 -31.78 8.76 10.80
CA GLU A 405 -32.04 10.15 11.17
C GLU A 405 -33.48 10.62 10.86
N ASP A 406 -34.16 10.00 9.91
CA ASP A 406 -35.53 10.32 9.49
C ASP A 406 -36.56 9.52 10.29
N GLY A 407 -36.15 8.66 11.22
CA GLY A 407 -37.02 7.84 12.06
C GLY A 407 -37.50 6.56 11.37
N ASN A 408 -36.92 6.14 10.25
CA ASN A 408 -37.25 4.89 9.60
C ASN A 408 -36.49 3.73 10.27
N GLU A 409 -37.18 2.59 10.45
CA GLU A 409 -36.56 1.39 10.97
C GLU A 409 -35.57 0.80 9.91
N VAL A 410 -34.38 0.51 10.36
CA VAL A 410 -33.27 -0.01 9.53
C VAL A 410 -33.10 -1.51 9.77
N LYS A 411 -32.85 -2.28 8.71
CA LYS A 411 -32.53 -3.71 8.85
C LYS A 411 -31.22 -3.89 9.60
N TYR A 412 -31.22 -4.78 10.57
CA TYR A 412 -30.07 -5.08 11.39
C TYR A 412 -29.98 -6.56 11.73
N GLN A 413 -28.84 -6.95 12.24
CA GLN A 413 -28.52 -8.28 12.74
C GLN A 413 -27.66 -8.15 13.98
N VAL A 414 -28.04 -8.80 15.07
CA VAL A 414 -27.14 -8.93 16.24
C VAL A 414 -26.13 -10.02 15.93
N ILE A 415 -24.86 -9.71 16.11
CA ILE A 415 -23.74 -10.60 15.88
C ILE A 415 -22.92 -10.79 17.15
N LYS A 416 -22.00 -11.76 17.15
CA LYS A 416 -21.14 -12.02 18.31
C LYS A 416 -20.26 -10.80 18.59
N GLU A 417 -20.36 -10.29 19.83
CA GLU A 417 -19.49 -9.24 20.35
C GLU A 417 -18.04 -9.72 20.53
N GLU A 418 -17.08 -8.81 20.58
CA GLU A 418 -15.66 -9.12 20.78
C GLU A 418 -15.36 -9.66 22.18
N SER A 419 -16.15 -9.22 23.19
CA SER A 419 -16.02 -9.74 24.54
C SER A 419 -16.51 -11.19 24.62
N ASN A 420 -15.99 -11.94 25.56
CA ASN A 420 -16.43 -13.30 25.87
C ASN A 420 -17.23 -13.35 27.18
N LEU A 421 -18.11 -12.37 27.39
CA LEU A 421 -18.97 -12.33 28.54
C LEU A 421 -20.09 -13.37 28.44
N ASN A 422 -20.47 -13.96 29.57
CA ASN A 422 -21.52 -14.96 29.66
C ASN A 422 -22.88 -14.37 30.10
N LEU A 423 -23.09 -13.06 29.87
CA LEU A 423 -24.31 -12.35 30.21
C LEU A 423 -24.67 -11.38 29.06
N ASP A 424 -25.95 -11.00 29.01
CA ASP A 424 -26.48 -10.07 28.03
C ASP A 424 -26.22 -8.62 28.48
N TRP A 425 -25.07 -8.07 28.11
CA TRP A 425 -24.62 -6.71 28.45
C TRP A 425 -23.96 -5.99 27.30
N ARG A 426 -22.98 -6.62 26.61
CA ARG A 426 -22.34 -6.09 25.41
C ARG A 426 -23.12 -6.48 24.18
N LYS A 427 -23.28 -5.54 23.23
CA LYS A 427 -23.97 -5.77 21.95
C LYS A 427 -23.08 -5.38 20.79
N ARG A 428 -23.05 -6.22 19.78
CA ARG A 428 -22.53 -5.89 18.47
C ARG A 428 -23.63 -6.09 17.45
N ILE A 429 -23.83 -5.09 16.58
CA ILE A 429 -24.82 -5.10 15.52
C ILE A 429 -24.14 -4.89 14.17
N ALA A 430 -24.69 -5.53 13.16
CA ALA A 430 -24.50 -5.18 11.75
C ALA A 430 -25.83 -4.65 11.21
N PHE A 431 -25.81 -3.55 10.50
CA PHE A 431 -27.01 -2.94 9.93
C PHE A 431 -26.75 -2.33 8.56
N GLU A 432 -27.82 -2.23 7.74
CA GLU A 432 -27.78 -1.57 6.45
C GLU A 432 -27.87 -0.06 6.65
N ALA A 433 -26.82 0.68 6.27
CA ALA A 433 -26.74 2.11 6.46
C ALA A 433 -26.69 2.84 5.11
N GLU A 434 -27.61 3.79 4.94
CA GLU A 434 -27.57 4.76 3.86
C GLU A 434 -26.86 6.02 4.35
N LEU A 435 -25.65 6.28 3.83
CA LEU A 435 -24.73 7.28 4.35
C LEU A 435 -24.58 8.47 3.39
N LYS A 436 -24.74 9.68 3.90
CA LYS A 436 -24.47 10.93 3.17
C LYS A 436 -22.95 11.06 2.93
N PRO A 437 -22.53 11.66 1.80
CA PRO A 437 -21.12 11.78 1.43
C PRO A 437 -20.34 12.70 2.37
N LEU A 438 -19.17 12.26 2.84
CA LEU A 438 -18.26 13.01 3.73
C LEU A 438 -18.97 13.61 4.97
N GLU A 439 -19.96 12.90 5.49
CA GLU A 439 -20.79 13.33 6.60
C GLU A 439 -20.77 12.35 7.77
N LEU A 440 -21.01 12.89 8.97
CA LEU A 440 -21.26 12.10 10.16
C LEU A 440 -22.76 11.84 10.29
N ASN A 441 -23.19 10.62 9.95
CA ASN A 441 -24.58 10.17 9.96
C ASN A 441 -24.91 9.58 11.35
N ARG A 442 -26.14 9.76 11.82
CA ARG A 442 -26.61 9.23 13.10
C ARG A 442 -27.61 8.10 12.91
N PHE A 443 -27.49 7.09 13.74
CA PHE A 443 -28.48 6.02 13.91
C PHE A 443 -28.80 5.89 15.38
N SER A 444 -30.08 5.64 15.68
CA SER A 444 -30.59 5.53 17.06
C SER A 444 -30.94 4.07 17.34
N VAL A 445 -30.30 3.48 18.36
CA VAL A 445 -30.59 2.12 18.79
C VAL A 445 -31.34 2.15 20.09
N PHE A 446 -32.48 1.44 20.16
CA PHE A 446 -33.29 1.26 21.36
C PHE A 446 -33.35 -0.19 21.74
N VAL A 447 -33.54 -0.46 23.02
CA VAL A 447 -33.50 -1.81 23.62
C VAL A 447 -34.77 -2.11 24.37
N GLU A 448 -35.37 -3.26 24.10
CA GLU A 448 -36.48 -3.82 24.83
C GLU A 448 -36.12 -5.24 25.32
N PHE A 449 -36.51 -5.59 26.53
CA PHE A 449 -36.32 -6.95 27.04
C PHE A 449 -37.50 -7.84 26.68
N GLN A 450 -37.22 -8.98 26.07
CA GLN A 450 -38.21 -9.94 25.61
C GLN A 450 -37.86 -11.35 26.11
N LYS A 451 -38.90 -12.21 26.29
CA LYS A 451 -38.66 -13.63 26.58
C LYS A 451 -37.87 -14.31 25.46
N ILE A 452 -36.90 -15.13 25.83
CA ILE A 452 -36.13 -15.95 24.89
C ILE A 452 -37.10 -16.88 24.18
N LYS A 453 -37.06 -16.81 22.83
CA LYS A 453 -37.72 -17.78 21.96
C LYS A 453 -36.62 -18.65 21.38
N ASP A 454 -36.75 -19.96 21.49
CA ASP A 454 -35.87 -20.90 20.81
C ASP A 454 -35.86 -20.59 19.31
N LYS A 455 -34.78 -20.05 18.81
CA LYS A 455 -34.54 -19.92 17.39
C LYS A 455 -33.91 -21.24 16.92
N GLU A 456 -34.60 -21.97 16.04
CA GLU A 456 -33.93 -23.03 15.29
C GLU A 456 -32.73 -22.42 14.56
N LYS A 457 -31.52 -22.86 14.91
CA LYS A 457 -30.31 -22.45 14.19
C LYS A 457 -30.43 -23.01 12.77
N ASN A 458 -30.43 -22.13 11.79
CA ASN A 458 -30.29 -22.55 10.40
C ASN A 458 -28.96 -23.30 10.25
N LYS A 459 -29.00 -24.47 9.65
CA LYS A 459 -27.81 -25.32 9.43
C LYS A 459 -27.40 -25.33 7.95
N ARG A 460 -28.06 -24.52 7.13
CA ARG A 460 -27.81 -24.51 5.68
C ARG A 460 -26.58 -23.69 5.36
N LEU A 461 -25.62 -24.30 4.70
CA LEU A 461 -24.42 -23.67 4.15
C LEU A 461 -24.66 -23.06 2.75
N ILE A 462 -25.91 -22.65 2.50
CA ILE A 462 -26.37 -22.16 1.20
C ILE A 462 -27.14 -20.86 1.41
N PHE A 463 -26.76 -19.86 0.65
CA PHE A 463 -27.55 -18.64 0.44
C PHE A 463 -28.05 -18.59 -1.01
N LYS A 464 -29.32 -18.32 -1.21
CA LYS A 464 -29.95 -18.15 -2.52
C LYS A 464 -31.03 -17.09 -2.48
N ASN A 465 -30.97 -16.17 -3.44
CA ASN A 465 -32.07 -15.29 -3.81
C ASN A 465 -32.28 -15.31 -5.34
N ASP A 466 -33.00 -14.34 -5.90
CA ASP A 466 -33.30 -14.30 -7.34
C ASP A 466 -32.05 -14.09 -8.21
N ARG A 467 -31.00 -13.44 -7.69
CA ARG A 467 -29.77 -13.09 -8.40
C ARG A 467 -28.56 -13.90 -7.98
N LYS A 468 -28.40 -14.15 -6.67
CA LYS A 468 -27.17 -14.66 -6.07
C LYS A 468 -27.37 -16.06 -5.54
N TYR A 469 -26.44 -16.96 -5.86
CA TYR A 469 -26.32 -18.29 -5.28
C TYR A 469 -24.93 -18.50 -4.73
N VAL A 470 -24.85 -18.88 -3.45
CA VAL A 470 -23.59 -19.21 -2.77
C VAL A 470 -23.76 -20.51 -2.01
N GLU A 471 -22.82 -21.41 -2.17
CA GLU A 471 -22.79 -22.71 -1.47
C GLU A 471 -21.41 -22.98 -0.90
N ILE A 472 -21.32 -23.25 0.40
CA ILE A 472 -20.14 -23.81 1.05
C ILE A 472 -20.30 -25.32 1.17
N ASP A 473 -19.30 -26.07 0.76
CA ASP A 473 -19.32 -27.53 0.80
C ASP A 473 -19.15 -28.04 2.23
N GLU A 474 -20.07 -28.86 2.69
CA GLU A 474 -20.07 -29.38 4.08
C GLU A 474 -18.94 -30.37 4.38
N ASN A 475 -18.33 -30.99 3.34
CA ASN A 475 -17.27 -31.99 3.48
C ASN A 475 -15.88 -31.38 3.36
N THR A 476 -15.74 -30.23 2.64
CA THR A 476 -14.45 -29.62 2.35
C THR A 476 -14.28 -28.24 2.98
N GLY A 477 -15.36 -27.55 3.34
CA GLY A 477 -15.32 -26.17 3.85
C GLY A 477 -15.04 -25.12 2.79
N LEU A 478 -14.93 -25.51 1.51
CA LEU A 478 -14.61 -24.61 0.42
C LEU A 478 -15.86 -23.90 -0.11
N LEU A 479 -15.66 -22.74 -0.73
CA LEU A 479 -16.69 -22.08 -1.53
C LEU A 479 -16.95 -22.91 -2.78
N LYS A 480 -17.92 -23.85 -2.67
CA LYS A 480 -18.25 -24.80 -3.72
C LYS A 480 -18.78 -24.13 -4.97
N LYS A 481 -19.58 -23.08 -4.78
CA LYS A 481 -20.20 -22.35 -5.87
C LYS A 481 -20.50 -20.89 -5.50
N TYR A 482 -20.19 -19.99 -6.42
CA TYR A 482 -20.61 -18.61 -6.41
C TYR A 482 -21.14 -18.23 -7.79
N SER A 483 -22.43 -17.84 -7.84
CA SER A 483 -23.12 -17.48 -9.08
C SER A 483 -23.88 -16.17 -8.90
N ILE A 484 -23.83 -15.32 -9.91
CA ILE A 484 -24.61 -14.07 -10.02
C ILE A 484 -25.37 -14.08 -11.33
N ASP A 485 -26.66 -13.77 -11.28
CA ASP A 485 -27.57 -13.71 -12.42
C ASP A 485 -27.53 -15.00 -13.29
N GLY A 486 -27.34 -16.15 -12.64
CA GLY A 486 -27.28 -17.47 -13.26
C GLY A 486 -25.94 -17.84 -13.88
N ILE A 487 -24.93 -16.96 -13.81
CA ILE A 487 -23.57 -17.21 -14.29
C ILE A 487 -22.71 -17.71 -13.12
N ASP A 488 -22.05 -18.84 -13.30
CA ASP A 488 -21.14 -19.44 -12.34
C ASP A 488 -19.73 -18.82 -12.48
N TYR A 489 -19.19 -18.25 -11.40
CA TYR A 489 -17.89 -17.58 -11.39
C TYR A 489 -16.82 -18.41 -10.69
N ILE A 490 -17.14 -19.07 -9.58
CA ILE A 490 -16.22 -19.85 -8.75
C ILE A 490 -16.73 -21.26 -8.56
N LYS A 491 -15.79 -22.20 -8.55
CA LYS A 491 -16.01 -23.60 -8.17
C LYS A 491 -14.89 -24.07 -7.25
N ASP A 492 -15.24 -24.58 -6.07
CA ASP A 492 -14.31 -25.13 -5.06
C ASP A 492 -13.17 -24.14 -4.72
N GLY A 493 -13.54 -22.87 -4.49
CA GLY A 493 -12.62 -21.76 -4.22
C GLY A 493 -12.18 -21.64 -2.77
N PHE A 494 -11.09 -20.87 -2.57
CA PHE A 494 -10.47 -20.59 -1.27
C PHE A 494 -9.84 -21.82 -0.61
N GLN A 495 -9.28 -22.72 -1.42
CA GLN A 495 -8.47 -23.83 -0.94
C GLN A 495 -7.10 -23.31 -0.49
N LEU A 496 -6.76 -23.53 0.78
CA LEU A 496 -5.41 -23.31 1.27
C LEU A 496 -4.48 -24.41 0.76
N VAL A 497 -3.32 -24.00 0.23
CA VAL A 497 -2.29 -24.91 -0.28
C VAL A 497 -0.92 -24.49 0.19
N ALA A 498 -0.05 -25.48 0.45
CA ALA A 498 1.37 -25.26 0.76
C ALA A 498 2.23 -25.77 -0.40
N LEU A 499 3.25 -24.98 -0.75
CA LEU A 499 4.28 -25.33 -1.73
C LEU A 499 5.64 -25.29 -1.06
N GLU A 500 6.59 -26.15 -1.47
CA GLU A 500 7.97 -26.09 -1.00
C GLU A 500 8.63 -24.77 -1.44
N ASP A 501 9.48 -24.21 -0.59
CA ASP A 501 10.20 -22.95 -0.82
C ASP A 501 11.68 -23.08 -0.53
N ASN A 502 12.53 -22.27 -1.18
CA ASN A 502 13.98 -22.39 -1.13
C ASN A 502 14.66 -21.56 -0.03
N SER A 503 13.90 -20.98 0.89
CA SER A 503 14.41 -20.14 1.99
C SER A 503 15.06 -18.81 1.60
N ASP A 504 14.75 -18.26 0.42
CA ASP A 504 15.28 -16.99 -0.10
C ASP A 504 14.17 -15.91 -0.15
N PRO A 505 14.20 -14.83 0.70
CA PRO A 505 13.19 -13.78 0.68
C PRO A 505 13.19 -12.94 -0.60
N TRP A 506 14.32 -12.79 -1.32
CA TRP A 506 14.35 -12.13 -2.63
C TRP A 506 13.91 -13.05 -3.75
N GLY A 507 14.30 -14.30 -3.63
CA GLY A 507 14.31 -15.32 -4.66
C GLY A 507 13.03 -15.49 -5.41
N MET A 508 12.79 -16.66 -5.95
CA MET A 508 11.75 -16.94 -6.90
C MET A 508 12.02 -16.28 -8.27
N SER A 509 13.29 -16.33 -8.74
CA SER A 509 13.54 -16.14 -10.17
C SER A 509 12.64 -17.08 -10.97
N ASP A 510 12.30 -16.73 -12.21
CA ASP A 510 11.43 -17.57 -13.05
C ASP A 510 11.88 -19.04 -13.08
N GLU A 511 13.21 -19.30 -13.02
CA GLU A 511 13.76 -20.65 -12.94
C GLU A 511 13.54 -21.29 -11.57
N GLN A 512 13.67 -20.53 -10.48
CA GLN A 512 13.42 -21.02 -9.13
C GLN A 512 11.94 -21.30 -8.91
N GLN A 513 11.04 -20.43 -9.40
CA GLN A 513 9.59 -20.68 -9.39
C GLN A 513 9.22 -21.94 -10.16
N LYS A 514 9.87 -22.21 -11.28
CA LYS A 514 9.67 -23.45 -12.06
C LYS A 514 10.24 -24.70 -11.37
N ARG A 515 11.23 -24.56 -10.51
CA ARG A 515 11.86 -25.64 -9.73
C ARG A 515 11.19 -25.86 -8.38
N MET A 516 10.54 -24.87 -7.80
CA MET A 516 9.75 -25.03 -6.56
C MET A 516 8.72 -26.09 -6.84
N GLY A 517 8.81 -27.19 -6.07
CA GLY A 517 8.01 -28.40 -6.29
C GLY A 517 6.56 -28.04 -6.48
N ARG A 518 6.01 -28.36 -7.65
CA ARG A 518 4.63 -28.09 -8.03
C ARG A 518 3.63 -29.02 -7.32
N ASP A 519 4.12 -29.87 -6.42
CA ASP A 519 3.31 -30.75 -5.59
C ASP A 519 2.65 -29.92 -4.49
N GLU A 520 1.54 -29.28 -4.83
CA GLU A 520 0.74 -28.57 -3.85
C GLU A 520 0.14 -29.54 -2.84
N LYS A 521 0.34 -29.24 -1.55
CA LYS A 521 -0.31 -29.96 -0.45
C LYS A 521 -1.51 -29.15 0.01
N ALA A 522 -2.70 -29.68 -0.20
CA ALA A 522 -3.93 -29.02 0.21
C ALA A 522 -4.19 -29.19 1.72
N PHE A 523 -4.65 -28.12 2.36
CA PHE A 523 -5.19 -28.20 3.72
C PHE A 523 -6.50 -28.99 3.71
N THR A 524 -6.74 -29.74 4.77
CA THR A 524 -7.99 -30.46 4.99
C THR A 524 -8.72 -29.93 6.22
N LEU A 525 -10.01 -30.22 6.32
CA LEU A 525 -10.76 -29.87 7.51
C LEU A 525 -10.13 -30.49 8.76
N SER A 526 -9.95 -29.66 9.79
CA SER A 526 -9.42 -30.11 11.07
C SER A 526 -10.34 -31.14 11.72
N LYS A 527 -9.78 -32.22 12.20
CA LYS A 527 -10.52 -33.24 12.97
C LYS A 527 -10.77 -32.81 14.41
N THR A 528 -9.99 -31.82 14.89
CA THR A 528 -10.04 -31.29 16.25
C THR A 528 -9.93 -29.78 16.25
N PRO A 529 -10.99 -29.06 15.78
CA PRO A 529 -10.92 -27.60 15.59
C PRO A 529 -10.62 -26.82 16.87
N SER A 530 -10.98 -27.42 18.03
CA SER A 530 -10.58 -26.84 19.32
C SER A 530 -10.39 -27.95 20.37
N GLY A 531 -9.28 -27.90 21.10
CA GLY A 531 -9.02 -28.79 22.26
C GLY A 531 -9.90 -28.47 23.47
N VAL A 532 -10.60 -27.33 23.49
CA VAL A 532 -11.38 -26.84 24.64
C VAL A 532 -12.87 -27.14 24.52
N PHE A 533 -13.42 -27.11 23.32
CA PHE A 533 -14.87 -27.29 23.08
C PHE A 533 -15.15 -28.63 22.39
N LYS A 534 -15.51 -29.65 23.15
CA LYS A 534 -15.73 -31.03 22.70
C LYS A 534 -16.77 -31.18 21.58
N ASN A 535 -17.64 -30.20 21.36
CA ASN A 535 -18.74 -30.25 20.40
C ASN A 535 -18.58 -29.29 19.21
N MET A 536 -17.42 -28.69 19.03
CA MET A 536 -17.18 -27.77 17.95
C MET A 536 -17.00 -28.55 16.64
N LYS A 537 -17.74 -28.14 15.58
CA LYS A 537 -17.64 -28.74 14.27
C LYS A 537 -16.56 -28.02 13.46
N SER A 538 -15.95 -28.74 12.52
CA SER A 538 -14.97 -28.16 11.60
C SER A 538 -15.59 -27.16 10.61
N ILE A 539 -16.89 -27.22 10.40
CA ILE A 539 -17.69 -26.25 9.65
C ILE A 539 -18.94 -25.94 10.43
N GLN A 540 -19.26 -24.67 10.57
CA GLN A 540 -20.47 -24.23 11.26
C GLN A 540 -21.00 -22.91 10.72
N VAL A 541 -22.31 -22.74 10.76
CA VAL A 541 -22.97 -21.45 10.63
C VAL A 541 -22.82 -20.72 11.96
N ILE A 542 -22.13 -19.59 11.96
CA ILE A 542 -21.90 -18.76 13.14
C ILE A 542 -22.92 -17.63 13.25
N GLU A 543 -23.34 -17.08 12.10
CA GLU A 543 -24.32 -15.99 12.02
C GLU A 543 -25.33 -16.30 10.89
N ASP A 544 -26.61 -16.06 11.13
CA ASP A 544 -27.66 -16.10 10.11
C ASP A 544 -28.79 -15.12 10.45
N GLY A 545 -28.67 -13.88 10.00
CA GLY A 545 -29.62 -12.79 10.17
C GLY A 545 -30.02 -12.17 8.84
N ASP A 546 -30.64 -11.00 8.89
CA ASP A 546 -31.16 -10.33 7.70
C ASP A 546 -30.07 -9.68 6.85
N ILE A 547 -28.88 -9.42 7.40
CA ILE A 547 -27.78 -8.73 6.75
C ILE A 547 -26.85 -9.71 6.04
N PHE A 548 -26.36 -10.76 6.73
CA PHE A 548 -25.47 -11.74 6.14
C PHE A 548 -25.62 -13.14 6.76
N LEU A 549 -25.16 -14.13 6.02
CA LEU A 549 -24.90 -15.47 6.49
C LEU A 549 -23.41 -15.62 6.77
N GLY A 550 -23.03 -15.96 8.00
CA GLY A 550 -21.66 -16.21 8.43
C GLY A 550 -21.37 -17.71 8.55
N VAL A 551 -20.34 -18.17 7.86
CA VAL A 551 -19.87 -19.57 7.93
C VAL A 551 -18.41 -19.57 8.34
N GLU A 552 -18.04 -20.43 9.28
CA GLU A 552 -16.66 -20.63 9.74
C GLU A 552 -16.20 -22.05 9.47
N ALA A 553 -15.00 -22.21 8.92
CA ALA A 553 -14.38 -23.50 8.63
C ALA A 553 -12.95 -23.54 9.16
N PHE A 554 -12.56 -24.66 9.79
CA PHE A 554 -11.25 -24.88 10.39
C PHE A 554 -10.46 -25.89 9.57
N PHE A 555 -9.20 -25.53 9.26
CA PHE A 555 -8.30 -26.30 8.41
C PHE A 555 -6.99 -26.61 9.10
N GLU A 556 -6.36 -27.71 8.71
CA GLU A 556 -5.03 -28.09 9.19
C GLU A 556 -4.19 -28.74 8.09
N LEU A 557 -2.89 -28.50 8.15
CA LEU A 557 -1.87 -29.21 7.39
C LEU A 557 -0.59 -29.25 8.22
N GLU A 558 -0.08 -30.43 8.53
CA GLU A 558 1.16 -30.64 9.29
C GLU A 558 1.15 -29.83 10.63
N ASN A 559 1.98 -28.79 10.77
CA ASN A 559 2.07 -27.95 11.98
C ASN A 559 1.29 -26.61 11.85
N THR A 560 0.66 -26.39 10.71
CA THR A 560 -0.04 -25.14 10.39
C THR A 560 -1.55 -25.33 10.51
N ARG A 561 -2.22 -24.34 11.10
CA ARG A 561 -3.68 -24.31 11.27
C ARG A 561 -4.24 -23.03 10.69
N ALA A 562 -5.47 -23.12 10.17
CA ALA A 562 -6.16 -21.97 9.64
C ALA A 562 -7.66 -21.99 9.94
N THR A 563 -8.24 -20.81 9.98
CA THR A 563 -9.68 -20.59 10.01
C THR A 563 -10.05 -19.71 8.82
N ILE A 564 -11.08 -20.09 8.09
CA ILE A 564 -11.69 -19.26 7.06
C ILE A 564 -13.11 -18.92 7.49
N LYS A 565 -13.41 -17.61 7.55
CA LYS A 565 -14.76 -17.10 7.79
C LYS A 565 -15.29 -16.49 6.51
N TYR A 566 -16.45 -16.95 6.08
CA TYR A 566 -17.20 -16.43 4.95
C TYR A 566 -18.35 -15.57 5.48
N LYS A 567 -18.37 -14.28 5.12
CA LYS A 567 -19.50 -13.37 5.36
C LYS A 567 -20.22 -13.12 4.04
N ILE A 568 -21.31 -13.83 3.84
CA ILE A 568 -22.10 -13.80 2.61
C ILE A 568 -23.20 -12.76 2.78
N TYR A 569 -23.01 -11.56 2.22
CA TYR A 569 -23.98 -10.49 2.33
C TYR A 569 -25.28 -10.84 1.58
N LYS A 570 -26.43 -10.51 2.19
CA LYS A 570 -27.74 -10.83 1.61
C LYS A 570 -28.26 -9.71 0.70
N LEU A 571 -27.72 -8.51 0.84
CA LEU A 571 -28.20 -7.28 0.20
C LEU A 571 -27.44 -6.89 -1.07
N ASN A 572 -26.22 -7.44 -1.25
CA ASN A 572 -25.36 -7.17 -2.39
C ASN A 572 -24.69 -8.45 -2.91
N ASP A 573 -23.82 -8.32 -3.90
CA ASP A 573 -23.13 -9.44 -4.52
C ASP A 573 -21.85 -9.88 -3.77
N ASP A 574 -21.42 -9.14 -2.75
CA ASP A 574 -20.15 -9.31 -2.08
C ASP A 574 -20.14 -10.54 -1.14
N ILE A 575 -18.96 -11.15 -0.99
CA ILE A 575 -18.59 -12.10 0.05
C ILE A 575 -17.28 -11.63 0.65
N ASP A 576 -17.26 -11.32 1.95
CA ASP A 576 -16.01 -11.09 2.66
C ASP A 576 -15.46 -12.43 3.17
N ILE A 577 -14.16 -12.61 3.03
CA ILE A 577 -13.44 -13.83 3.41
C ILE A 577 -12.29 -13.42 4.33
N ASP A 578 -12.41 -13.77 5.61
CA ASP A 578 -11.34 -13.56 6.58
C ASP A 578 -10.60 -14.88 6.83
N VAL A 579 -9.28 -14.86 6.68
CA VAL A 579 -8.40 -15.99 6.92
C VAL A 579 -7.52 -15.68 8.11
N THR A 580 -7.59 -16.50 9.16
CA THR A 580 -6.63 -16.49 10.26
C THR A 580 -5.76 -17.72 10.15
N LEU A 581 -4.45 -17.53 10.06
CA LEU A 581 -3.46 -18.58 9.83
C LEU A 581 -2.45 -18.59 10.96
N PHE A 582 -2.21 -19.74 11.57
CA PHE A 582 -1.10 -19.96 12.49
C PHE A 582 -0.02 -20.77 11.76
N MET A 583 1.01 -20.07 11.27
CA MET A 583 2.12 -20.66 10.53
C MET A 583 3.08 -21.38 11.47
N GLY A 584 3.12 -22.72 11.39
CA GLY A 584 4.05 -23.54 12.16
C GLY A 584 5.08 -24.30 11.31
N ASP A 585 4.93 -24.26 10.00
CA ASP A 585 5.84 -24.93 9.05
C ASP A 585 6.90 -23.94 8.54
N ILE A 586 8.07 -24.47 8.15
CA ILE A 586 9.21 -23.72 7.63
C ILE A 586 9.48 -24.10 6.17
N ASP A 587 10.19 -23.23 5.45
CA ASP A 587 10.60 -23.44 4.05
C ASP A 587 9.41 -23.82 3.14
N LYS A 588 8.28 -23.15 3.37
CA LYS A 588 7.06 -23.27 2.59
C LYS A 588 6.46 -21.90 2.30
N ILE A 589 5.86 -21.77 1.13
CA ILE A 589 4.94 -20.69 0.80
C ILE A 589 3.50 -21.20 0.88
N LEU A 590 2.65 -20.47 1.58
CA LEU A 590 1.23 -20.78 1.68
C LEU A 590 0.43 -19.86 0.76
N LYS A 591 -0.46 -20.45 -0.02
CA LYS A 591 -1.29 -19.74 -0.99
C LYS A 591 -2.77 -20.08 -0.83
N LEU A 592 -3.60 -19.14 -1.22
CA LEU A 592 -5.04 -19.30 -1.31
C LEU A 592 -5.43 -19.50 -2.78
N LYS A 593 -5.86 -20.70 -3.13
CA LYS A 593 -6.23 -21.11 -4.49
C LYS A 593 -7.70 -20.83 -4.76
N VAL A 594 -7.97 -20.11 -5.83
CA VAL A 594 -9.32 -19.73 -6.25
C VAL A 594 -9.51 -20.10 -7.73
N PRO A 595 -10.04 -21.31 -8.04
CA PRO A 595 -10.39 -21.68 -9.40
C PRO A 595 -11.51 -20.80 -9.94
N VAL A 596 -11.35 -20.29 -11.14
CA VAL A 596 -12.29 -19.38 -11.79
C VAL A 596 -12.91 -20.02 -13.02
N LEU A 597 -14.20 -19.79 -13.24
CA LEU A 597 -14.96 -20.34 -14.36
C LEU A 597 -15.21 -19.32 -15.48
N THR A 598 -14.92 -18.05 -15.22
CA THR A 598 -15.09 -16.99 -16.21
C THR A 598 -13.83 -16.83 -17.07
N ASN A 599 -14.02 -16.54 -18.34
CA ASN A 599 -12.94 -16.19 -19.25
C ASN A 599 -12.79 -14.65 -19.28
N GLY A 600 -11.57 -14.18 -19.47
CA GLY A 600 -11.30 -12.76 -19.53
C GLY A 600 -9.81 -12.48 -19.44
N LYS A 601 -9.45 -11.19 -19.36
CA LYS A 601 -8.10 -10.74 -19.08
C LYS A 601 -7.87 -10.72 -17.58
N LEU A 602 -6.73 -11.26 -17.15
CA LEU A 602 -6.28 -11.09 -15.77
C LEU A 602 -5.69 -9.68 -15.65
N ILE A 603 -6.28 -8.87 -14.80
CA ILE A 603 -5.82 -7.49 -14.53
C ILE A 603 -5.56 -7.28 -13.04
N GLY A 604 -4.63 -6.39 -12.73
CA GLY A 604 -4.31 -5.99 -11.38
C GLY A 604 -4.16 -4.49 -11.24
N GLN A 605 -4.49 -3.97 -10.06
CA GLN A 605 -4.29 -2.56 -9.76
C GLN A 605 -2.81 -2.25 -9.64
N THR A 606 -2.40 -1.16 -10.24
CA THR A 606 -1.08 -0.53 -10.08
C THR A 606 -1.23 0.92 -9.59
N ALA A 607 -0.13 1.64 -9.37
CA ALA A 607 -0.19 3.03 -8.94
C ALA A 607 -0.93 3.90 -9.99
N PHE A 608 -2.07 4.46 -9.61
CA PHE A 608 -2.96 5.26 -10.46
C PHE A 608 -3.34 4.58 -11.78
N GLY A 609 -3.57 3.25 -11.76
CA GLY A 609 -4.01 2.55 -12.96
C GLY A 609 -4.23 1.06 -12.78
N THR A 610 -4.36 0.37 -13.90
CA THR A 610 -4.58 -1.07 -14.00
C THR A 610 -3.77 -1.63 -15.15
N GLU A 611 -3.11 -2.76 -14.94
CA GLU A 611 -2.32 -3.45 -15.97
C GLU A 611 -2.77 -4.90 -16.13
N GLU A 612 -2.50 -5.47 -17.30
CA GLU A 612 -2.67 -6.90 -17.56
C GLU A 612 -1.53 -7.68 -16.88
N LEU A 613 -1.88 -8.71 -16.11
CA LEU A 613 -0.96 -9.54 -15.35
C LEU A 613 -0.57 -10.80 -16.12
N PHE A 614 0.54 -11.42 -15.71
CA PHE A 614 1.02 -12.68 -16.29
C PHE A 614 0.08 -13.85 -15.95
N THR A 615 -0.13 -14.74 -16.92
CA THR A 615 -0.98 -15.93 -16.78
C THR A 615 -0.22 -17.26 -16.98
N ASP A 616 1.11 -17.20 -16.90
CA ASP A 616 2.04 -18.30 -17.17
C ASP A 616 2.76 -18.81 -15.91
N ALA A 617 2.07 -18.79 -14.79
CA ALA A 617 2.55 -19.22 -13.46
C ALA A 617 3.64 -18.33 -12.84
N ARG A 618 4.04 -17.21 -13.46
CA ARG A 618 4.92 -16.23 -12.83
C ARG A 618 4.19 -15.47 -11.73
N GLU A 619 4.93 -15.12 -10.67
CA GLU A 619 4.41 -14.28 -9.62
C GLU A 619 4.16 -12.86 -10.15
N ASN A 620 2.99 -12.32 -9.84
CA ASN A 620 2.57 -10.96 -10.13
C ASN A 620 2.55 -10.12 -8.84
N VAL A 621 2.61 -8.82 -9.00
CA VAL A 621 2.31 -7.85 -7.93
C VAL A 621 1.09 -7.03 -8.35
N ALA A 622 0.16 -6.86 -7.43
CA ALA A 622 -0.97 -5.94 -7.59
C ALA A 622 -1.30 -5.30 -6.23
N LEU A 623 -1.88 -4.11 -6.25
CA LEU A 623 -2.22 -3.39 -5.03
C LEU A 623 -3.48 -3.98 -4.37
N ARG A 624 -4.60 -3.28 -4.43
CA ARG A 624 -5.82 -3.63 -3.67
C ARG A 624 -6.71 -4.66 -4.34
N PHE A 625 -6.57 -4.89 -5.65
CA PHE A 625 -7.38 -5.89 -6.35
C PHE A 625 -6.67 -6.59 -7.50
N ILE A 626 -7.14 -7.82 -7.73
CA ILE A 626 -6.89 -8.61 -8.93
C ILE A 626 -8.26 -9.02 -9.48
N ALA A 627 -8.44 -8.94 -10.78
CA ALA A 627 -9.72 -9.27 -11.40
C ALA A 627 -9.58 -10.01 -12.72
N ILE A 628 -10.59 -10.80 -13.03
CA ILE A 628 -10.79 -11.35 -14.38
C ILE A 628 -11.80 -10.43 -15.08
N ASP A 629 -11.31 -9.63 -16.00
CA ASP A 629 -12.12 -8.69 -16.76
C ASP A 629 -12.69 -9.33 -18.02
N ASN A 630 -14.00 -9.33 -18.12
CA ASN A 630 -14.75 -9.82 -19.28
C ASN A 630 -15.39 -8.66 -20.07
N ASN A 631 -14.62 -7.58 -20.30
CA ASN A 631 -14.94 -6.37 -21.06
C ASN A 631 -16.07 -5.49 -20.51
N ASN A 632 -16.91 -5.94 -19.58
CA ASN A 632 -17.98 -5.15 -18.96
C ASN A 632 -18.15 -5.49 -17.47
N LYS A 633 -18.00 -6.75 -17.13
CA LYS A 633 -18.11 -7.27 -15.76
C LYS A 633 -16.81 -7.94 -15.37
N SER A 634 -16.37 -7.66 -14.17
CA SER A 634 -15.18 -8.26 -13.59
C SER A 634 -15.53 -9.10 -12.38
N LEU A 635 -14.98 -10.32 -12.33
CA LEU A 635 -14.85 -11.07 -11.09
C LEU A 635 -13.61 -10.55 -10.38
N ALA A 636 -13.77 -9.91 -9.25
CA ALA A 636 -12.67 -9.30 -8.51
C ALA A 636 -12.46 -9.95 -7.16
N LEU A 637 -11.19 -10.14 -6.82
CA LEU A 637 -10.73 -10.40 -5.46
C LEU A 637 -10.00 -9.15 -4.96
N ILE A 638 -10.62 -8.46 -4.00
CA ILE A 638 -10.09 -7.26 -3.37
C ILE A 638 -9.40 -7.69 -2.08
N ASN A 639 -8.28 -7.04 -1.73
CA ASN A 639 -7.50 -7.34 -0.54
C ASN A 639 -7.05 -6.06 0.19
N ASN A 640 -6.47 -6.22 1.38
CA ASN A 640 -5.86 -5.14 2.13
C ASN A 640 -4.46 -5.57 2.60
N GLY A 641 -3.46 -5.42 1.71
CA GLY A 641 -2.05 -5.68 2.01
C GLY A 641 -1.54 -7.07 1.61
N THR A 642 -2.17 -7.74 0.63
CA THR A 642 -1.70 -9.01 0.06
C THR A 642 -1.37 -8.80 -1.41
N TYR A 643 -0.09 -8.57 -1.73
CA TYR A 643 0.34 -8.06 -3.04
C TYR A 643 0.70 -9.14 -4.05
N GLY A 644 1.26 -10.28 -3.59
CA GLY A 644 1.77 -11.34 -4.46
C GLY A 644 0.70 -12.32 -4.90
N SER A 645 0.75 -12.73 -6.16
CA SER A 645 -0.15 -13.75 -6.71
C SER A 645 0.41 -14.38 -7.98
N HIS A 646 -0.07 -15.59 -8.35
CA HIS A 646 0.14 -16.12 -9.70
C HIS A 646 -1.14 -16.72 -10.25
N PHE A 647 -1.18 -16.88 -11.56
CA PHE A 647 -2.31 -17.50 -12.25
C PHE A 647 -1.83 -18.68 -13.09
N GLU A 648 -2.43 -19.86 -12.85
CA GLU A 648 -2.11 -21.09 -13.56
C GLU A 648 -3.37 -21.98 -13.65
N ASN A 649 -3.58 -22.63 -14.79
CA ASN A 649 -4.66 -23.61 -14.97
C ASN A 649 -6.06 -23.10 -14.59
N ASN A 650 -6.39 -21.87 -14.98
CA ASN A 650 -7.64 -21.20 -14.63
C ASN A 650 -7.87 -21.07 -13.11
N ALA A 651 -6.82 -20.99 -12.33
CA ALA A 651 -6.90 -20.70 -10.91
C ALA A 651 -5.96 -19.53 -10.53
N LEU A 652 -6.49 -18.64 -9.70
CA LEU A 652 -5.73 -17.59 -9.05
C LEU A 652 -5.16 -18.15 -7.74
N TYR A 653 -3.87 -17.92 -7.51
CA TYR A 653 -3.16 -18.29 -6.28
C TYR A 653 -2.66 -17.03 -5.60
N ILE A 654 -3.23 -16.66 -4.47
CA ILE A 654 -2.82 -15.52 -3.67
C ILE A 654 -1.75 -15.96 -2.68
N SER A 655 -0.61 -15.30 -2.68
CA SER A 655 0.52 -15.59 -1.78
C SER A 655 0.26 -14.99 -0.41
N LEU A 656 0.09 -15.82 0.61
CA LEU A 656 -0.24 -15.39 1.96
C LEU A 656 1.01 -15.13 2.80
N VAL A 657 1.78 -16.17 3.09
CA VAL A 657 2.98 -16.12 3.92
C VAL A 657 4.08 -17.02 3.38
N ARG A 658 5.32 -16.69 3.73
CA ARG A 658 6.50 -17.51 3.43
C ARG A 658 7.30 -17.80 4.68
N GLY A 659 7.52 -19.07 5.00
CA GLY A 659 8.35 -19.50 6.13
C GLY A 659 9.84 -19.55 5.79
N VAL A 660 10.38 -18.54 5.11
CA VAL A 660 11.78 -18.49 4.66
C VAL A 660 12.70 -17.86 5.72
N THR A 661 14.02 -17.98 5.55
CA THR A 661 15.01 -17.39 6.47
C THR A 661 15.19 -15.90 6.18
N TYR A 662 15.26 -15.09 7.24
CA TYR A 662 15.55 -13.66 7.10
C TYR A 662 16.85 -13.41 6.36
N CYS A 663 16.83 -12.51 5.41
CA CYS A 663 17.99 -12.02 4.67
C CYS A 663 18.88 -13.15 4.08
N ALA A 664 18.30 -14.32 3.83
CA ALA A 664 19.02 -15.45 3.28
C ALA A 664 19.09 -15.37 1.76
N HIS A 665 20.29 -15.64 1.21
CA HIS A 665 20.47 -15.66 -0.24
C HIS A 665 21.24 -16.93 -0.65
N PRO A 666 20.56 -18.10 -0.70
CA PRO A 666 21.18 -19.35 -1.13
C PRO A 666 21.52 -19.26 -2.63
N ILE A 667 22.82 -19.27 -2.94
CA ILE A 667 23.32 -19.21 -4.33
C ILE A 667 23.96 -20.56 -4.68
N ASN A 668 23.60 -21.15 -5.81
CA ASN A 668 24.24 -22.35 -6.35
C ASN A 668 24.37 -23.50 -5.32
N ASP A 669 23.32 -23.84 -4.60
CA ASP A 669 23.27 -24.87 -3.56
C ASP A 669 24.23 -24.63 -2.37
N ARG A 670 24.79 -23.43 -2.23
CA ARG A 670 25.54 -23.06 -1.05
C ARG A 670 24.63 -22.95 0.15
N GLN A 671 24.91 -23.74 1.16
CA GLN A 671 24.18 -23.68 2.42
C GLN A 671 24.53 -22.40 3.18
N LEU A 672 23.58 -21.92 3.98
CA LEU A 672 23.84 -20.84 4.93
C LEU A 672 24.91 -21.26 5.93
N ILE A 673 25.78 -20.35 6.31
CA ILE A 673 26.89 -20.61 7.23
C ILE A 673 26.69 -19.80 8.51
N PRO A 674 26.80 -20.42 9.70
CA PRO A 674 27.00 -21.87 9.96
C PRO A 674 25.70 -22.67 9.74
N SER A 675 25.84 -23.87 9.15
CA SER A 675 24.70 -24.75 8.82
C SER A 675 24.19 -25.59 10.01
N ASP A 676 24.85 -25.50 11.16
CA ASP A 676 24.56 -26.25 12.38
C ASP A 676 23.69 -25.50 13.40
N ARG A 677 23.10 -24.36 13.00
CA ARG A 677 22.29 -23.50 13.88
C ARG A 677 20.91 -23.28 13.31
N PHE A 678 19.94 -23.15 14.23
CA PHE A 678 18.60 -22.71 13.86
C PHE A 678 18.66 -21.27 13.33
N THR A 679 18.07 -21.05 12.16
CA THR A 679 17.86 -19.72 11.59
C THR A 679 16.41 -19.31 11.76
N LYS A 680 16.18 -18.10 12.22
CA LYS A 680 14.83 -17.55 12.37
C LYS A 680 14.14 -17.45 11.02
N LYS A 681 12.84 -17.73 11.01
CA LYS A 681 12.01 -17.72 9.82
C LYS A 681 11.01 -16.56 9.86
N ILE A 682 10.75 -16.01 8.68
CA ILE A 682 9.75 -14.94 8.46
C ILE A 682 8.35 -15.51 8.68
N ASP A 683 7.37 -14.67 9.02
CA ASP A 683 5.93 -14.92 9.06
C ASP A 683 5.47 -16.08 9.95
N GLN A 684 6.29 -16.54 10.90
CA GLN A 684 5.88 -17.58 11.84
C GLN A 684 4.82 -17.07 12.84
N GLY A 685 3.92 -17.96 13.27
CA GLY A 685 2.85 -17.65 14.22
C GLY A 685 1.57 -17.15 13.55
N GLU A 686 0.81 -16.29 14.26
CA GLU A 686 -0.49 -15.83 13.78
C GLU A 686 -0.37 -14.72 12.72
N ASN A 687 -1.09 -14.93 11.60
CA ASN A 687 -1.25 -13.98 10.52
C ASN A 687 -2.72 -13.94 10.11
N SER A 688 -3.24 -12.78 9.72
CA SER A 688 -4.64 -12.62 9.33
C SER A 688 -4.78 -11.82 8.04
N PHE A 689 -5.69 -12.26 7.19
CA PHE A 689 -5.94 -11.73 5.86
C PHE A 689 -7.43 -11.44 5.70
N SER A 690 -7.75 -10.39 4.95
CA SER A 690 -9.14 -10.08 4.61
C SER A 690 -9.25 -9.86 3.10
N PHE A 691 -10.25 -10.50 2.51
CA PHE A 691 -10.55 -10.41 1.09
C PHE A 691 -12.03 -10.11 0.90
N ARG A 692 -12.35 -9.48 -0.23
CA ARG A 692 -13.72 -9.37 -0.74
C ARG A 692 -13.78 -9.97 -2.13
N LEU A 693 -14.64 -10.96 -2.31
CA LEU A 693 -15.01 -11.50 -3.62
C LEU A 693 -16.26 -10.77 -4.10
N THR A 694 -16.23 -10.23 -5.30
CA THR A 694 -17.36 -9.49 -5.89
C THR A 694 -17.40 -9.64 -7.41
N VAL A 695 -18.59 -9.45 -7.98
CA VAL A 695 -18.79 -9.26 -9.42
C VAL A 695 -19.31 -7.85 -9.64
N THR A 696 -18.55 -7.04 -10.37
CA THR A 696 -18.87 -5.61 -10.55
C THR A 696 -18.55 -5.13 -11.97
N ASP A 697 -19.02 -3.94 -12.32
CA ASP A 697 -18.60 -3.28 -13.55
C ASP A 697 -17.10 -2.95 -13.47
N THR A 698 -16.35 -3.16 -14.55
CA THR A 698 -14.88 -3.00 -14.55
C THR A 698 -14.46 -1.59 -14.14
N ASN A 699 -15.18 -0.57 -14.57
CA ASN A 699 -14.91 0.83 -14.21
C ASN A 699 -15.23 1.18 -12.73
N LYS A 700 -15.85 0.27 -11.96
CA LYS A 700 -16.14 0.43 -10.54
C LYS A 700 -15.20 -0.34 -9.62
N LEU A 701 -14.21 -1.04 -10.18
CA LEU A 701 -13.25 -1.84 -9.39
C LEU A 701 -12.52 -1.01 -8.34
N GLU A 702 -12.00 0.15 -8.73
CA GLU A 702 -11.30 1.07 -7.83
C GLU A 702 -12.21 1.55 -6.69
N ARG A 703 -13.44 1.95 -7.02
CA ARG A 703 -14.45 2.35 -6.04
C ARG A 703 -14.73 1.22 -5.04
N LYS A 704 -14.93 -0.01 -5.52
CA LYS A 704 -15.13 -1.19 -4.67
C LYS A 704 -13.92 -1.50 -3.78
N ALA A 705 -12.72 -1.30 -4.31
CA ALA A 705 -11.50 -1.46 -3.53
C ALA A 705 -11.38 -0.39 -2.43
N GLN A 706 -11.70 0.88 -2.73
CA GLN A 706 -11.72 1.94 -1.72
C GLN A 706 -12.80 1.69 -0.65
N GLU A 707 -14.02 1.28 -1.03
CA GLU A 707 -15.09 0.91 -0.10
C GLU A 707 -14.68 -0.22 0.86
N PHE A 708 -13.86 -1.15 0.40
CA PHE A 708 -13.35 -2.25 1.23
C PHE A 708 -12.19 -1.83 2.15
N THR A 709 -11.26 -0.99 1.65
CA THR A 709 -10.04 -0.61 2.39
C THR A 709 -10.22 0.63 3.26
N GLN A 710 -11.14 1.55 2.90
CA GLN A 710 -11.52 2.73 3.66
C GLN A 710 -13.00 2.62 4.05
N LYS A 711 -13.31 1.63 4.89
CA LYS A 711 -14.68 1.35 5.36
C LYS A 711 -15.24 2.51 6.15
N SER A 712 -16.57 2.69 6.10
CA SER A 712 -17.27 3.62 6.97
C SER A 712 -16.95 3.34 8.44
N PHE A 713 -16.62 4.37 9.21
CA PHE A 713 -16.24 4.24 10.61
C PHE A 713 -17.42 4.51 11.53
N ALA A 714 -17.78 3.55 12.35
CA ALA A 714 -18.89 3.63 13.29
C ALA A 714 -18.42 3.68 14.74
N LEU A 715 -19.07 4.50 15.55
CA LEU A 715 -18.82 4.62 16.98
C LEU A 715 -20.12 4.86 17.74
N ASN A 716 -20.36 4.11 18.80
CA ASN A 716 -21.36 4.49 19.79
C ASN A 716 -20.83 5.66 20.62
N LEU A 717 -21.50 6.79 20.55
CA LEU A 717 -21.02 8.05 21.12
C LEU A 717 -22.21 8.89 21.55
N PHE A 718 -22.18 9.38 22.81
CA PHE A 718 -23.14 10.31 23.34
C PHE A 718 -22.67 11.76 23.10
N PRO A 719 -23.36 12.56 22.25
CA PRO A 719 -22.91 13.90 21.92
C PRO A 719 -22.78 14.81 23.13
N VAL A 720 -21.65 15.51 23.20
CA VAL A 720 -21.45 16.58 24.20
C VAL A 720 -21.55 17.92 23.44
N PRO A 721 -22.63 18.70 23.66
CA PRO A 721 -22.88 19.93 22.92
C PRO A 721 -21.76 20.95 23.08
N SER A 722 -21.38 21.59 21.98
CA SER A 722 -20.49 22.74 21.96
C SER A 722 -21.22 24.01 21.52
N SER A 723 -20.61 25.16 21.78
CA SER A 723 -21.11 26.46 21.28
C SER A 723 -20.69 26.75 19.83
N ASN A 724 -19.96 25.83 19.20
CA ASN A 724 -19.49 25.98 17.81
C ASN A 724 -20.68 26.01 16.85
N LYS A 725 -20.58 26.84 15.83
CA LYS A 725 -21.54 26.85 14.73
C LYS A 725 -20.94 26.10 13.56
N GLU A 726 -21.67 25.10 13.10
CA GLU A 726 -21.29 24.34 11.90
C GLU A 726 -21.41 25.25 10.67
N GLN A 727 -20.37 25.27 9.85
CA GLN A 727 -20.33 25.89 8.53
C GLN A 727 -20.69 24.88 7.46
N ASP A 728 -21.25 25.36 6.34
CA ASP A 728 -21.54 24.51 5.20
C ASP A 728 -20.24 24.03 4.56
N PHE A 729 -20.09 22.74 4.46
CA PHE A 729 -19.03 22.10 3.69
C PHE A 729 -19.54 20.77 3.12
N SER A 730 -19.62 20.71 1.81
CA SER A 730 -20.04 19.53 1.07
C SER A 730 -19.19 19.36 -0.18
N VAL A 731 -18.92 18.12 -0.56
CA VAL A 731 -18.15 17.77 -1.76
C VAL A 731 -18.92 16.74 -2.57
N SER A 732 -18.99 16.92 -3.88
CA SER A 732 -19.56 15.94 -4.79
C SER A 732 -18.79 15.87 -6.10
N LEU A 733 -18.76 14.68 -6.70
CA LEU A 733 -18.18 14.39 -8.00
C LEU A 733 -19.31 14.10 -9.00
N GLY A 734 -19.15 14.57 -10.21
CA GLY A 734 -20.16 14.43 -11.26
C GLY A 734 -20.17 13.08 -11.97
N ASP A 735 -19.17 12.22 -11.75
CA ASP A 735 -19.05 10.92 -12.41
C ASP A 735 -18.53 9.84 -11.45
N ASP A 736 -19.10 8.65 -11.51
CA ASP A 736 -18.79 7.50 -10.62
C ASP A 736 -17.45 6.82 -10.93
N THR A 737 -16.85 7.08 -12.09
CA THR A 737 -15.52 6.56 -12.45
C THR A 737 -14.37 7.39 -11.88
N ILE A 738 -14.68 8.59 -11.38
CA ILE A 738 -13.70 9.45 -10.73
C ILE A 738 -13.64 9.13 -9.24
N SER A 739 -12.46 8.81 -8.75
CA SER A 739 -12.21 8.57 -7.32
C SER A 739 -11.62 9.80 -6.65
N LEU A 740 -12.08 10.09 -5.43
CA LEU A 740 -11.39 10.96 -4.50
C LEU A 740 -10.28 10.15 -3.81
N VAL A 741 -9.04 10.33 -4.26
CA VAL A 741 -7.87 9.66 -3.70
C VAL A 741 -7.59 10.20 -2.31
N THR A 742 -7.39 11.52 -2.19
CA THR A 742 -7.22 12.21 -0.91
C THR A 742 -7.92 13.55 -0.89
N MET A 743 -8.27 14.00 0.31
CA MET A 743 -8.73 15.34 0.63
C MET A 743 -8.00 15.82 1.88
N LYS A 744 -7.17 16.83 1.75
CA LYS A 744 -6.34 17.34 2.84
C LYS A 744 -6.27 18.86 2.84
N LYS A 745 -5.86 19.43 3.98
CA LYS A 745 -5.50 20.85 4.06
C LYS A 745 -4.12 21.07 3.43
N ALA A 746 -3.95 22.18 2.72
CA ALA A 746 -2.63 22.62 2.26
C ALA A 746 -1.80 23.14 3.43
N ASP A 747 -0.49 22.83 3.43
CA ASP A 747 0.42 23.24 4.52
C ASP A 747 0.53 24.76 4.62
N GLY A 748 0.39 25.27 5.84
CA GLY A 748 0.50 26.71 6.12
C GLY A 748 -0.54 27.60 5.44
N LYS A 749 -1.53 27.04 4.72
CA LYS A 749 -2.55 27.80 3.96
C LYS A 749 -3.96 27.37 4.37
N ASN A 750 -4.90 28.29 4.26
CA ASN A 750 -6.33 27.95 4.46
C ASN A 750 -6.96 27.50 3.13
N ALA A 751 -6.44 26.40 2.59
CA ALA A 751 -6.92 25.82 1.34
C ALA A 751 -7.08 24.30 1.51
N THR A 752 -8.02 23.72 0.78
CA THR A 752 -8.26 22.26 0.72
C THR A 752 -7.77 21.73 -0.62
N ILE A 753 -6.97 20.68 -0.58
CA ILE A 753 -6.43 19.97 -1.75
C ILE A 753 -7.25 18.69 -1.96
N PHE A 754 -7.61 18.43 -3.19
CA PHE A 754 -8.24 17.19 -3.66
C PHE A 754 -7.35 16.56 -4.72
N HIS A 755 -6.97 15.30 -4.56
CA HIS A 755 -6.45 14.49 -5.65
C HIS A 755 -7.58 13.61 -6.19
N LEU A 756 -7.87 13.76 -7.46
CA LEU A 756 -8.94 13.07 -8.18
C LEU A 756 -8.34 12.20 -9.27
N LEU A 757 -8.76 10.95 -9.36
CA LEU A 757 -8.25 9.96 -10.32
C LEU A 757 -9.37 9.48 -11.24
N ASN A 758 -9.15 9.53 -12.54
CA ASN A 758 -9.94 8.77 -13.51
C ASN A 758 -9.48 7.31 -13.51
N ASN A 759 -10.36 6.39 -13.12
CA ASN A 759 -10.06 4.96 -13.01
C ASN A 759 -10.30 4.17 -14.30
N SER A 760 -10.52 4.86 -15.42
CA SER A 760 -10.83 4.21 -16.70
C SER A 760 -9.81 4.51 -17.79
N ASN A 761 -9.81 3.68 -18.81
CA ASN A 761 -9.03 3.89 -20.04
C ASN A 761 -9.71 4.85 -21.04
N ASP A 762 -10.75 5.56 -20.61
CA ASP A 762 -11.52 6.53 -21.41
C ASP A 762 -11.28 7.95 -20.92
N GLU A 763 -11.44 8.92 -21.80
CA GLU A 763 -11.51 10.34 -21.45
C GLU A 763 -12.87 10.65 -20.78
N ILE A 764 -12.85 11.30 -19.61
CA ILE A 764 -14.06 11.63 -18.85
C ILE A 764 -14.20 13.13 -18.68
N LYS A 765 -15.39 13.65 -19.08
CA LYS A 765 -15.81 15.04 -18.81
C LYS A 765 -16.75 15.03 -17.63
N THR A 766 -16.37 15.72 -16.59
CA THR A 766 -17.10 15.72 -15.30
C THR A 766 -16.95 17.05 -14.59
N SER A 767 -17.25 17.08 -13.30
CA SER A 767 -17.03 18.24 -12.43
C SER A 767 -16.79 17.81 -10.98
N ILE A 768 -16.16 18.68 -10.22
CA ILE A 768 -16.17 18.66 -8.76
C ILE A 768 -16.98 19.87 -8.28
N SER A 769 -17.84 19.65 -7.27
CA SER A 769 -18.53 20.73 -6.57
C SER A 769 -18.13 20.74 -5.11
N VAL A 770 -17.81 21.91 -4.57
CA VAL A 770 -17.63 22.17 -3.15
C VAL A 770 -18.59 23.28 -2.76
N ASN A 771 -19.53 22.97 -1.86
CA ASN A 771 -20.67 23.85 -1.55
C ASN A 771 -21.46 24.24 -2.84
N SER A 772 -21.58 25.54 -3.08
CA SER A 772 -22.25 26.08 -4.29
C SER A 772 -21.32 26.30 -5.49
N THR A 773 -20.01 26.07 -5.34
CA THR A 773 -19.01 26.30 -6.38
C THR A 773 -18.72 25.01 -7.14
N THR A 774 -18.80 25.07 -8.47
CA THR A 774 -18.55 23.92 -9.35
C THR A 774 -17.43 24.22 -10.33
N LEU A 775 -16.49 23.29 -10.47
CA LEU A 775 -15.41 23.32 -11.46
C LEU A 775 -15.59 22.19 -12.47
N PRO A 776 -15.79 22.48 -13.77
CA PRO A 776 -15.76 21.45 -14.80
C PRO A 776 -14.33 20.93 -15.00
N LEU A 777 -14.19 19.61 -15.18
CA LEU A 777 -12.92 18.92 -15.34
C LEU A 777 -12.97 18.00 -16.56
N ASN A 778 -11.86 17.91 -17.27
CA ASN A 778 -11.65 16.97 -18.36
C ASN A 778 -10.46 16.08 -17.99
N PHE A 779 -10.70 14.81 -17.82
CA PHE A 779 -9.67 13.82 -17.51
C PHE A 779 -9.28 13.04 -18.77
N GLY A 780 -7.97 12.86 -18.99
CA GLY A 780 -7.45 11.80 -19.83
C GLY A 780 -7.60 10.43 -19.17
N LYS A 781 -7.25 9.36 -19.90
CA LYS A 781 -7.25 7.99 -19.35
C LYS A 781 -6.30 7.88 -18.16
N TYR A 782 -6.72 7.23 -17.11
CA TYR A 782 -5.94 7.02 -15.87
C TYR A 782 -5.27 8.30 -15.34
N GLU A 783 -5.81 9.45 -15.64
CA GLU A 783 -5.23 10.73 -15.24
C GLU A 783 -5.58 11.08 -13.80
N VAL A 784 -4.58 11.48 -13.00
CA VAL A 784 -4.76 12.11 -11.70
C VAL A 784 -4.68 13.64 -11.83
N LYS A 785 -5.61 14.36 -11.18
CA LYS A 785 -5.65 15.82 -11.14
C LYS A 785 -5.64 16.32 -9.70
N THR A 786 -5.00 17.47 -9.50
CA THR A 786 -5.05 18.23 -8.26
C THR A 786 -6.01 19.39 -8.42
N VAL A 787 -6.96 19.48 -7.51
CA VAL A 787 -7.90 20.62 -7.40
C VAL A 787 -7.73 21.28 -6.04
N VAL A 788 -7.75 22.58 -6.02
CA VAL A 788 -7.61 23.39 -4.79
C VAL A 788 -8.90 24.20 -4.59
N TYR A 789 -9.45 24.14 -3.38
CA TYR A 789 -10.52 24.97 -2.91
C TYR A 789 -9.98 26.00 -1.91
N GLU A 790 -10.08 27.27 -2.25
CA GLU A 790 -9.57 28.35 -1.42
C GLU A 790 -10.49 29.57 -1.54
N ASN A 791 -10.90 30.15 -0.41
CA ASN A 791 -11.72 31.37 -0.35
C ASN A 791 -13.04 31.29 -1.18
N GLY A 792 -13.64 30.09 -1.29
CA GLY A 792 -14.87 29.90 -2.05
C GLY A 792 -14.66 29.63 -3.56
N GLU A 793 -13.44 29.56 -4.03
CA GLU A 793 -13.07 29.30 -5.42
C GLU A 793 -12.44 27.91 -5.59
N LEU A 794 -12.76 27.24 -6.71
CA LEU A 794 -12.14 25.98 -7.13
C LEU A 794 -11.26 26.24 -8.35
N ARG A 795 -10.06 25.67 -8.35
CA ARG A 795 -9.15 25.72 -9.50
C ARG A 795 -8.34 24.43 -9.64
N GLU A 796 -8.03 24.05 -10.87
CA GLU A 796 -7.06 22.99 -11.14
C GLU A 796 -5.64 23.52 -10.93
N GLU A 797 -4.79 22.75 -10.30
CA GLU A 797 -3.41 23.13 -9.97
C GLU A 797 -2.43 21.99 -10.28
N LYS A 798 -1.14 22.36 -10.30
CA LYS A 798 -0.09 21.34 -10.39
C LYS A 798 0.02 20.57 -9.08
N MET A 799 0.35 19.28 -9.17
CA MET A 799 0.53 18.39 -8.00
C MET A 799 1.69 18.82 -7.07
N MET A 800 2.40 19.87 -7.40
CA MET A 800 3.53 20.44 -6.63
C MET A 800 3.10 21.36 -5.50
N ILE A 801 1.81 21.51 -5.23
CA ILE A 801 1.33 22.34 -4.11
C ILE A 801 1.49 21.54 -2.84
N ILE A 802 2.31 22.06 -1.98
CA ILE A 802 2.58 21.56 -0.63
C ILE A 802 1.64 22.26 0.32
#